data_fa69ef05690f102549e231b4e069e8a0
#
_entry.id   fa69ef05690f102549e231b4e069e8a0
#
_cell.length_a   1.000
_cell.length_b   1.000
_cell.length_c   1.000
_cell.angle_alpha   90.00
_cell.angle_beta   90.00
_cell.angle_gamma   90.00
#
_symmetry.space_group_name_H-M   'P 1'
#
loop_
_entity.id
_entity.type
_entity.pdbx_description
1 polymer ?
#
loop_
_entity_poly.entity_id
_entity_poly.type
_entity_poly.pdbx_seq_one_letter_code
_entity_poly.pdbx_strand_id
1 'polypeptide(L)'
;MNDRAASGRKQDFPPVPEAGKGVTTYRNRILHPQPSSDPRGEIFADRILVLTLLVILTVLFPYLLEAQEAPQPEASSEPQTAAPQIAGMETTGTLDVGYRWTAGLRGSEDLYRSLVNLGEGPKLFGANLSMNSPLGSNKYIDRLQFNASAWGGDPYNTLRLYAEKVGTYQFSFDYRKVDYFNFIPSFANPLLGQGILIGQHSFDSTRRTMDFDLTLRPGARVSPFLAYSHNSGFGPGITTYTADQNEFAVNNQLRDTSDYYRGGVIFNFPKVVLTLEQGYLTFKDDQRIFQTGGTSQGNRSTPALGQDLVLNQLDENYHVRGSTPISRAQVTATPWERLTITGRFVYSQPDLNFDYDRRSVGNFLSFDVLRFYTGEVASGTADGDRPHTLGNLSLEFRPHSRITILESVVTDHFHIAASSSLGRSLTETTPLVGPPDPNNTFSTSESAANRFAVNLNQNQLEGIVSLTSRLSLRGGYRYVWSDTQLQSLTPNEEPESISLHRNVGLAGLVFRLPKKADLSLDFEAGQGNQVYSRTDILDYRKVRLRGRYHPWEFLTINGSFFLLDHENPRSDLNYYFQNRGYSFSLSLTPAGGKRVTANLDYSRGDLTSDIIYIIPQLLTPDTSFYREDSHFGGLNLDLRVIGRVRLNLGYGVLSSNGSRSTNYHQPRAGIVIPITKRVSWTSEWRYYDYSEKAYSFEDFRNHLITAGLQFSY
;
A
#
# COMPACT_ATOMS: atom_id res chain seq x y z
N MET A 1 -54.98 8.52 -6.54
CA MET A 1 -55.87 8.32 -5.37
C MET A 1 -55.30 7.15 -4.58
N ASN A 2 -54.98 7.41 -3.36
CA ASN A 2 -54.47 6.58 -2.26
C ASN A 2 -52.94 6.52 -2.08
N ASP A 3 -52.53 7.51 -1.29
CA ASP A 3 -51.36 7.50 -0.43
C ASP A 3 -51.38 6.31 0.55
N ARG A 4 -50.23 5.64 0.69
CA ARG A 4 -49.87 4.96 1.94
C ARG A 4 -48.45 5.29 2.30
N ALA A 5 -48.32 6.19 3.27
CA ALA A 5 -47.10 6.45 4.00
C ALA A 5 -46.63 5.18 4.72
N ALA A 6 -45.38 4.77 4.48
CA ALA A 6 -44.68 3.77 5.28
C ALA A 6 -44.03 4.46 6.47
N SER A 7 -44.58 4.25 7.66
CA SER A 7 -44.04 4.68 8.94
C SER A 7 -42.77 3.87 9.24
N GLY A 8 -41.62 4.52 9.21
CA GLY A 8 -40.35 3.94 9.72
C GLY A 8 -40.45 3.73 11.23
N ARG A 9 -40.40 2.48 11.68
CA ARG A 9 -40.12 2.15 13.07
C ARG A 9 -38.64 2.40 13.33
N LYS A 10 -38.32 3.41 14.14
CA LYS A 10 -37.06 3.52 14.84
C LYS A 10 -36.95 2.32 15.78
N GLN A 11 -36.03 1.45 15.57
CA GLN A 11 -35.60 0.50 16.60
C GLN A 11 -34.66 1.25 17.54
N ASP A 12 -35.16 1.52 18.74
CA ASP A 12 -34.36 2.01 19.86
C ASP A 12 -33.50 0.86 20.35
N PHE A 13 -32.19 1.04 20.21
CA PHE A 13 -31.20 0.18 20.87
C PHE A 13 -31.22 0.46 22.39
N PRO A 14 -31.07 -0.56 23.22
CA PRO A 14 -30.95 -0.32 24.67
C PRO A 14 -29.71 0.50 24.97
N PRO A 15 -29.77 1.43 25.94
CA PRO A 15 -28.63 2.26 26.31
C PRO A 15 -27.50 1.41 26.86
N VAL A 16 -26.28 1.69 26.40
CA VAL A 16 -25.03 1.16 26.94
C VAL A 16 -24.98 1.57 28.42
N PRO A 17 -24.71 0.66 29.37
CA PRO A 17 -24.61 1.03 30.76
C PRO A 17 -23.45 2.03 30.97
N GLU A 18 -23.73 3.16 31.60
CA GLU A 18 -22.70 4.10 32.05
C GLU A 18 -21.69 3.37 32.95
N ALA A 19 -20.45 3.36 32.53
CA ALA A 19 -19.33 2.83 33.31
C ALA A 19 -19.17 3.65 34.57
N GLY A 20 -19.49 3.04 35.72
CA GLY A 20 -19.33 3.63 37.04
C GLY A 20 -17.90 4.09 37.27
N LYS A 21 -17.77 5.29 37.84
CA LYS A 21 -16.53 5.87 38.37
C LYS A 21 -15.85 4.89 39.32
N GLY A 22 -14.73 4.29 38.90
CA GLY A 22 -13.95 3.38 39.73
C GLY A 22 -12.97 2.54 38.92
N VAL A 23 -12.32 3.07 37.89
CA VAL A 23 -11.21 2.36 37.25
C VAL A 23 -9.92 2.73 37.94
N THR A 24 -9.52 1.88 38.90
CA THR A 24 -8.15 1.84 39.37
C THR A 24 -7.25 1.50 38.20
N THR A 25 -6.39 2.43 37.80
CA THR A 25 -5.39 2.24 36.76
C THR A 25 -4.42 1.12 37.15
N TYR A 26 -4.69 -0.09 36.75
CA TYR A 26 -3.66 -1.13 36.69
C TYR A 26 -2.73 -0.75 35.54
N ARG A 27 -1.63 -0.08 35.87
CA ARG A 27 -0.44 -0.02 35.05
C ARG A 27 0.14 -1.44 35.02
N ASN A 28 -0.36 -2.30 34.15
CA ASN A 28 0.38 -3.49 33.74
C ASN A 28 1.60 -2.99 32.95
N ARG A 29 2.74 -2.92 33.64
CA ARG A 29 4.03 -2.99 32.96
C ARG A 29 4.05 -4.37 32.30
N ILE A 30 3.69 -4.44 31.03
CA ILE A 30 4.09 -5.52 30.16
C ILE A 30 5.61 -5.41 30.10
N LEU A 31 6.29 -6.25 30.86
CA LEU A 31 7.71 -6.51 30.69
C LEU A 31 7.86 -7.08 29.28
N HIS A 32 8.28 -6.25 28.34
CA HIS A 32 8.75 -6.73 27.05
C HIS A 32 9.87 -7.75 27.29
N PRO A 33 9.70 -9.04 26.96
CA PRO A 33 10.84 -9.94 26.92
C PRO A 33 11.81 -9.37 25.88
N GLN A 34 13.03 -9.10 26.31
CA GLN A 34 14.10 -8.74 25.39
C GLN A 34 14.24 -9.86 24.34
N PRO A 35 14.22 -9.57 23.04
CA PRO A 35 14.42 -10.60 22.05
C PRO A 35 15.85 -11.13 22.17
N SER A 36 15.99 -12.41 22.42
CA SER A 36 17.26 -13.14 22.41
C SER A 36 17.67 -13.54 20.98
N SER A 37 17.62 -12.62 20.05
CA SER A 37 18.27 -12.74 18.76
C SER A 37 19.38 -11.69 18.74
N ASP A 38 20.60 -12.09 18.41
CA ASP A 38 21.76 -11.20 18.43
C ASP A 38 21.50 -9.98 17.53
N PRO A 39 21.13 -8.81 18.09
CA PRO A 39 20.82 -7.62 17.28
C PRO A 39 22.10 -6.97 16.74
N ARG A 40 23.30 -7.54 17.02
CA ARG A 40 24.59 -6.94 16.70
C ARG A 40 24.86 -6.92 15.21
N GLY A 41 24.37 -7.89 14.44
CA GLY A 41 24.56 -7.93 12.99
C GLY A 41 23.70 -6.92 12.23
N GLU A 42 22.48 -6.68 12.66
CA GLU A 42 21.52 -5.79 11.95
C GLU A 42 21.73 -4.31 12.29
N ILE A 43 22.02 -4.01 13.55
CA ILE A 43 22.46 -2.67 13.99
C ILE A 43 23.80 -2.30 13.32
N PHE A 44 24.62 -3.29 12.96
CA PHE A 44 25.88 -3.08 12.29
C PHE A 44 25.71 -2.64 10.83
N ALA A 45 24.75 -3.19 10.10
CA ALA A 45 24.46 -2.81 8.71
C ALA A 45 23.89 -1.39 8.61
N ASP A 46 22.94 -1.02 9.47
CA ASP A 46 22.39 0.34 9.52
C ASP A 46 23.45 1.36 10.01
N ARG A 47 24.30 0.98 10.95
CA ARG A 47 25.42 1.82 11.41
C ARG A 47 26.51 1.97 10.35
N ILE A 48 26.81 0.93 9.58
CA ILE A 48 27.76 1.01 8.45
C ILE A 48 27.18 1.90 7.36
N LEU A 49 25.89 1.80 7.04
CA LEU A 49 25.24 2.65 6.04
C LEU A 49 25.23 4.12 6.48
N VAL A 50 24.89 4.39 7.73
CA VAL A 50 24.94 5.74 8.33
C VAL A 50 26.38 6.25 8.44
N LEU A 51 27.34 5.40 8.82
CA LEU A 51 28.77 5.77 8.85
C LEU A 51 29.32 6.02 7.44
N THR A 52 28.93 5.20 6.45
CA THR A 52 29.31 5.40 5.05
C THR A 52 28.71 6.70 4.50
N LEU A 53 27.47 7.01 4.84
CA LEU A 53 26.80 8.28 4.52
C LEU A 53 27.50 9.47 5.20
N LEU A 54 27.87 9.33 6.48
CA LEU A 54 28.62 10.32 7.25
C LEU A 54 30.05 10.49 6.69
N VAL A 55 30.70 9.42 6.28
CA VAL A 55 32.03 9.47 5.65
C VAL A 55 31.94 10.11 4.27
N ILE A 56 30.96 9.79 3.45
CA ILE A 56 30.73 10.45 2.16
C ILE A 56 30.43 11.94 2.38
N LEU A 57 29.61 12.28 3.35
CA LEU A 57 29.31 13.67 3.73
C LEU A 57 30.53 14.38 4.33
N THR A 58 31.31 13.73 5.20
CA THR A 58 32.52 14.34 5.81
C THR A 58 33.69 14.43 4.84
N VAL A 59 33.81 13.53 3.88
CA VAL A 59 34.84 13.61 2.83
C VAL A 59 34.48 14.64 1.76
N LEU A 60 33.20 14.79 1.41
CA LEU A 60 32.74 15.79 0.43
C LEU A 60 32.58 17.20 1.04
N PHE A 61 32.23 17.32 2.31
CA PHE A 61 31.96 18.60 2.98
C PHE A 61 33.17 19.53 3.12
N PRO A 62 34.43 19.08 3.45
CA PRO A 62 35.61 19.92 3.43
C PRO A 62 35.93 20.47 2.06
N TYR A 63 35.80 19.65 0.99
CA TYR A 63 35.99 20.14 -0.40
C TYR A 63 34.92 21.15 -0.82
N LEU A 64 33.76 21.16 -0.16
CA LEU A 64 32.70 22.17 -0.34
C LEU A 64 33.04 23.49 0.37
N LEU A 65 33.85 23.47 1.43
CA LEU A 65 34.29 24.64 2.19
C LEU A 65 35.60 25.29 1.65
N GLU A 66 36.54 24.52 1.13
CA GLU A 66 37.84 25.00 0.60
C GLU A 66 37.71 25.78 -0.73
N ALA A 67 36.59 25.70 -1.44
CA ALA A 67 36.34 26.50 -2.65
C ALA A 67 36.12 28.02 -2.39
N GLN A 68 36.48 28.55 -1.22
CA GLN A 68 36.11 29.89 -0.78
C GLN A 68 37.20 30.95 -0.90
N GLU A 69 38.40 30.67 -1.41
CA GLU A 69 39.43 31.68 -1.61
C GLU A 69 39.97 31.73 -3.04
N ALA A 70 39.34 32.55 -3.86
CA ALA A 70 39.98 33.13 -5.04
C ALA A 70 39.59 34.62 -5.13
N PRO A 71 40.53 35.55 -5.44
CA PRO A 71 40.34 36.97 -5.34
C PRO A 71 39.47 37.52 -6.47
N GLN A 72 38.65 38.51 -6.15
CA GLN A 72 37.77 39.22 -7.11
C GLN A 72 38.57 40.01 -8.13
N PRO A 73 38.25 40.00 -9.42
CA PRO A 73 38.48 41.05 -10.34
C PRO A 73 37.23 41.93 -10.58
N GLU A 74 37.47 43.18 -10.85
CA GLU A 74 36.53 44.29 -10.95
C GLU A 74 35.47 44.15 -12.05
N ALA A 75 34.39 44.88 -11.85
CA ALA A 75 33.14 44.89 -12.55
C ALA A 75 33.22 45.13 -14.08
N SER A 76 32.52 44.27 -14.82
CA SER A 76 31.78 44.63 -16.04
C SER A 76 30.82 43.51 -16.44
N SER A 77 29.53 43.85 -16.70
CA SER A 77 28.43 42.98 -17.23
C SER A 77 28.09 41.78 -16.33
N GLU A 78 26.83 41.69 -15.89
CA GLU A 78 26.34 40.54 -15.08
C GLU A 78 26.73 39.20 -15.74
N PRO A 79 27.68 38.46 -15.17
CA PRO A 79 27.90 37.08 -15.59
C PRO A 79 26.87 36.24 -14.85
N GLN A 80 26.15 35.42 -15.59
CA GLN A 80 25.56 34.20 -14.97
C GLN A 80 26.66 33.57 -14.12
N THR A 81 26.52 33.58 -12.81
CA THR A 81 27.45 32.96 -11.88
C THR A 81 27.56 31.49 -12.30
N ALA A 82 28.72 31.09 -12.84
CA ALA A 82 28.99 29.70 -13.19
C ALA A 82 28.72 28.85 -11.97
N ALA A 83 28.00 27.75 -12.16
CA ALA A 83 27.75 26.80 -11.08
C ALA A 83 29.08 26.31 -10.52
N PRO A 84 29.21 26.13 -9.18
CA PRO A 84 30.43 25.64 -8.59
C PRO A 84 30.82 24.28 -9.17
N GLN A 85 32.12 24.08 -9.45
CA GLN A 85 32.60 22.85 -10.07
C GLN A 85 33.36 22.01 -9.03
N ILE A 86 32.99 20.72 -8.91
CA ILE A 86 33.73 19.70 -8.18
C ILE A 86 34.21 18.64 -9.17
N ALA A 87 35.47 18.34 -9.17
CA ALA A 87 36.10 17.40 -10.11
C ALA A 87 35.76 17.68 -11.59
N GLY A 88 35.65 18.97 -11.98
CA GLY A 88 35.27 19.39 -13.33
C GLY A 88 33.79 19.19 -13.67
N MET A 89 32.93 18.91 -12.70
CA MET A 89 31.48 18.75 -12.87
C MET A 89 30.75 19.93 -12.22
N GLU A 90 29.77 20.46 -12.92
CA GLU A 90 28.85 21.44 -12.35
C GLU A 90 28.06 20.77 -11.23
N THR A 91 28.14 21.33 -10.03
CA THR A 91 27.60 20.71 -8.83
C THR A 91 26.58 21.62 -8.18
N THR A 92 25.41 21.06 -7.88
CA THR A 92 24.37 21.72 -7.09
C THR A 92 23.88 20.76 -6.04
N GLY A 93 23.56 21.26 -4.86
CA GLY A 93 23.08 20.40 -3.79
C GLY A 93 22.35 21.15 -2.67
N THR A 94 21.59 20.38 -1.89
CA THR A 94 20.95 20.87 -0.67
C THR A 94 21.09 19.82 0.42
N LEU A 95 21.31 20.27 1.64
CA LEU A 95 21.33 19.44 2.85
C LEU A 95 20.44 20.12 3.88
N ASP A 96 19.42 19.40 4.36
CA ASP A 96 18.45 19.86 5.35
C ASP A 96 18.51 18.99 6.59
N VAL A 97 19.03 19.54 7.68
CA VAL A 97 19.24 18.85 8.96
C VAL A 97 18.65 19.65 10.11
N GLY A 98 18.17 18.94 11.11
CA GLY A 98 17.62 19.62 12.27
C GLY A 98 17.17 18.66 13.36
N TYR A 99 16.29 19.17 14.18
CA TYR A 99 15.71 18.43 15.30
C TYR A 99 14.19 18.53 15.26
N ARG A 100 13.52 17.46 15.62
CA ARG A 100 12.07 17.42 15.82
C ARG A 100 11.76 17.17 17.30
N TRP A 101 10.85 17.94 17.83
CA TRP A 101 10.25 17.76 19.15
C TRP A 101 8.81 17.30 19.01
N THR A 102 8.38 16.41 19.89
CA THR A 102 6.98 16.07 20.10
C THR A 102 6.53 16.71 21.41
N ALA A 103 5.44 17.44 21.41
CA ALA A 103 4.95 18.14 22.58
C ALA A 103 3.47 17.82 22.82
N GLY A 104 3.21 17.21 24.00
CA GLY A 104 1.85 17.06 24.48
C GLY A 104 1.00 16.04 23.78
N LEU A 105 1.58 14.89 23.39
CA LEU A 105 0.79 13.74 22.95
C LEU A 105 -0.21 13.36 24.06
N ARG A 106 -1.49 13.41 23.72
CA ARG A 106 -2.62 13.05 24.58
C ARG A 106 -3.51 12.07 23.84
N GLY A 107 -4.13 11.12 24.57
CA GLY A 107 -4.98 10.09 24.03
C GLY A 107 -4.19 8.86 23.56
N SER A 108 -4.62 8.23 22.48
CA SER A 108 -4.07 6.96 21.99
C SER A 108 -2.72 7.13 21.29
N GLU A 109 -1.65 6.68 21.94
CA GLU A 109 -0.32 6.60 21.31
C GLU A 109 -0.29 5.58 20.18
N ASP A 110 -0.97 4.46 20.33
CA ASP A 110 -1.02 3.40 19.33
C ASP A 110 -1.67 3.87 18.04
N LEU A 111 -2.77 4.63 18.13
CA LEU A 111 -3.39 5.19 16.93
C LEU A 111 -2.54 6.31 16.32
N TYR A 112 -1.91 7.16 17.15
CA TYR A 112 -0.95 8.14 16.64
C TYR A 112 0.18 7.47 15.87
N ARG A 113 0.75 6.39 16.38
CA ARG A 113 1.78 5.59 15.68
C ARG A 113 1.24 4.97 14.39
N SER A 114 0.00 4.52 14.38
CA SER A 114 -0.61 3.93 13.19
C SER A 114 -0.83 4.94 12.05
N LEU A 115 -1.16 6.20 12.37
CA LEU A 115 -1.51 7.22 11.39
C LEU A 115 -0.36 8.18 11.04
N VAL A 116 0.51 8.48 11.99
CA VAL A 116 1.53 9.54 11.86
C VAL A 116 2.94 9.00 12.07
N ASN A 117 3.19 8.33 13.17
CA ASN A 117 4.45 7.67 13.57
C ASN A 117 5.72 8.56 13.48
N LEU A 118 5.59 9.87 13.68
CA LEU A 118 6.71 10.81 13.61
C LEU A 118 7.30 11.02 15.00
N GLY A 119 8.49 10.45 15.23
CA GLY A 119 9.18 10.52 16.52
C GLY A 119 10.06 11.76 16.69
N GLU A 120 10.46 12.00 17.95
CA GLU A 120 11.41 13.04 18.38
C GLU A 120 12.85 12.68 18.00
N GLY A 121 13.72 13.67 17.93
CA GLY A 121 15.16 13.50 17.80
C GLY A 121 15.81 14.25 16.63
N PRO A 122 17.13 14.06 16.45
CA PRO A 122 17.86 14.62 15.31
C PRO A 122 17.39 13.98 14.00
N LYS A 123 17.24 14.81 12.96
CA LYS A 123 16.72 14.41 11.65
C LYS A 123 17.60 14.91 10.52
N LEU A 124 17.78 14.05 9.51
CA LEU A 124 18.14 14.45 8.16
C LEU A 124 16.83 14.51 7.35
N PHE A 125 16.27 15.71 7.19
CA PHE A 125 15.02 15.89 6.44
C PHE A 125 15.22 15.65 4.97
N GLY A 126 16.38 16.07 4.42
CA GLY A 126 16.72 15.84 3.03
C GLY A 126 18.18 16.13 2.71
N ALA A 127 18.68 15.39 1.73
CA ALA A 127 19.98 15.66 1.12
C ALA A 127 19.85 15.38 -0.38
N ASN A 128 20.19 16.38 -1.19
CA ASN A 128 20.20 16.26 -2.64
C ASN A 128 21.56 16.73 -3.18
N LEU A 129 22.13 15.96 -4.08
CA LEU A 129 23.34 16.33 -4.82
C LEU A 129 23.14 15.99 -6.28
N SER A 130 23.41 16.94 -7.16
CA SER A 130 23.42 16.75 -8.60
C SER A 130 24.73 17.26 -9.16
N MET A 131 25.45 16.39 -9.84
CA MET A 131 26.70 16.70 -10.52
C MET A 131 26.53 16.38 -12.00
N ASN A 132 26.77 17.34 -12.86
CA ASN A 132 26.67 17.20 -14.31
C ASN A 132 27.98 17.65 -14.95
N SER A 133 28.46 16.83 -15.86
CA SER A 133 29.65 17.12 -16.66
C SER A 133 29.25 17.45 -18.11
N PRO A 134 29.91 18.35 -18.79
CA PRO A 134 29.76 18.44 -20.23
C PRO A 134 30.05 17.10 -20.89
N LEU A 135 29.25 16.74 -21.91
CA LEU A 135 29.35 15.44 -22.58
C LEU A 135 30.79 15.13 -23.02
N GLY A 136 31.32 14.01 -22.55
CA GLY A 136 32.66 13.54 -22.91
C GLY A 136 33.82 14.17 -22.13
N SER A 137 33.61 15.16 -21.28
CA SER A 137 34.69 15.81 -20.53
C SER A 137 35.18 14.98 -19.35
N ASN A 138 34.31 14.17 -18.72
CA ASN A 138 34.69 13.24 -17.67
C ASN A 138 34.82 11.82 -18.23
N LYS A 139 35.88 11.09 -17.82
CA LYS A 139 36.14 9.74 -18.34
C LYS A 139 35.12 8.71 -17.88
N TYR A 140 34.57 8.87 -16.67
CA TYR A 140 33.83 7.80 -15.98
C TYR A 140 32.34 8.10 -15.84
N ILE A 141 31.95 9.37 -15.56
CA ILE A 141 30.59 9.76 -15.19
C ILE A 141 30.25 11.08 -15.87
N ASP A 142 29.11 11.18 -16.53
CA ASP A 142 28.59 12.45 -17.08
C ASP A 142 27.53 13.05 -16.15
N ARG A 143 26.78 12.20 -15.43
CA ARG A 143 25.76 12.62 -14.47
C ARG A 143 25.82 11.76 -13.22
N LEU A 144 25.80 12.40 -12.05
CA LEU A 144 25.64 11.75 -10.75
C LEU A 144 24.54 12.48 -9.99
N GLN A 145 23.54 11.74 -9.50
CA GLN A 145 22.48 12.27 -8.66
C GLN A 145 22.37 11.42 -7.40
N PHE A 146 22.34 12.08 -6.27
CA PHE A 146 22.11 11.47 -4.98
C PHE A 146 20.97 12.17 -4.28
N ASN A 147 20.06 11.40 -3.70
CA ASN A 147 18.92 11.89 -2.93
C ASN A 147 18.72 11.01 -1.71
N ALA A 148 18.63 11.62 -0.52
CA ALA A 148 18.26 10.94 0.70
C ALA A 148 17.24 11.77 1.46
N SER A 149 16.25 11.15 2.10
CA SER A 149 15.22 11.85 2.84
C SER A 149 14.73 11.10 4.06
N ALA A 150 14.30 11.87 5.06
CA ALA A 150 13.60 11.43 6.28
C ALA A 150 14.39 10.41 7.14
N TRP A 151 15.71 10.59 7.27
CA TRP A 151 16.55 9.78 8.14
C TRP A 151 16.60 10.33 9.57
N GLY A 152 16.77 9.44 10.55
CA GLY A 152 16.80 9.79 11.97
C GLY A 152 15.57 9.26 12.74
N GLY A 153 15.07 8.07 12.38
CA GLY A 153 13.95 7.41 13.04
C GLY A 153 12.57 7.85 12.54
N ASP A 154 12.48 8.40 11.34
CA ASP A 154 11.20 8.60 10.67
C ASP A 154 10.69 7.29 10.07
N PRO A 155 9.37 7.09 9.95
CA PRO A 155 8.81 5.81 9.51
C PRO A 155 9.04 5.51 8.02
N TYR A 156 9.49 6.48 7.25
CA TYR A 156 9.74 6.31 5.82
C TYR A 156 11.06 6.95 5.42
N ASN A 157 12.09 6.13 5.17
CA ASN A 157 13.41 6.58 4.76
C ASN A 157 13.67 6.22 3.31
N THR A 158 14.30 7.12 2.56
CA THR A 158 14.70 6.86 1.17
C THR A 158 16.15 7.25 0.94
N LEU A 159 16.78 6.50 0.03
CA LEU A 159 18.06 6.86 -0.56
C LEU A 159 18.03 6.45 -2.02
N ARG A 160 18.42 7.37 -2.91
CA ARG A 160 18.53 7.13 -4.34
C ARG A 160 19.89 7.57 -4.84
N LEU A 161 20.49 6.74 -5.65
CA LEU A 161 21.71 7.05 -6.37
C LEU A 161 21.48 6.75 -7.85
N TYR A 162 21.80 7.71 -8.69
CA TYR A 162 21.80 7.55 -10.13
C TYR A 162 23.17 7.97 -10.68
N ALA A 163 23.75 7.14 -11.51
CA ALA A 163 25.01 7.43 -12.20
C ALA A 163 24.90 7.06 -13.67
N GLU A 164 25.35 7.94 -14.53
CA GLU A 164 25.27 7.76 -15.97
C GLU A 164 26.57 8.18 -16.65
N LYS A 165 27.03 7.37 -17.59
CA LYS A 165 27.97 7.71 -18.63
C LYS A 165 27.26 7.54 -19.96
N VAL A 166 26.95 8.64 -20.60
CA VAL A 166 26.17 8.66 -21.86
C VAL A 166 26.72 7.68 -22.88
N GLY A 167 25.86 6.83 -23.41
CA GLY A 167 26.21 5.80 -24.40
C GLY A 167 26.99 4.60 -23.86
N THR A 168 27.39 4.59 -22.58
CA THR A 168 28.18 3.51 -21.98
C THR A 168 27.40 2.72 -20.92
N TYR A 169 26.89 3.41 -19.90
CA TYR A 169 26.07 2.77 -18.88
C TYR A 169 25.12 3.76 -18.20
N GLN A 170 24.06 3.22 -17.64
CA GLN A 170 23.13 3.88 -16.73
C GLN A 170 22.93 2.95 -15.53
N PHE A 171 23.19 3.48 -14.34
CA PHE A 171 23.04 2.76 -13.08
C PHE A 171 22.07 3.51 -12.17
N SER A 172 21.17 2.78 -11.53
CA SER A 172 20.34 3.31 -10.46
C SER A 172 20.32 2.35 -9.26
N PHE A 173 20.29 2.95 -8.09
CA PHE A 173 20.10 2.28 -6.83
C PHE A 173 19.03 3.03 -6.02
N ASP A 174 18.00 2.32 -5.63
CA ASP A 174 16.94 2.81 -4.77
C ASP A 174 16.88 1.99 -3.49
N TYR A 175 16.92 2.66 -2.34
CA TYR A 175 16.69 2.08 -1.03
C TYR A 175 15.51 2.75 -0.37
N ARG A 176 14.63 1.95 0.22
CA ARG A 176 13.48 2.41 1.01
C ARG A 176 13.37 1.56 2.27
N LYS A 177 13.16 2.24 3.38
CA LYS A 177 12.81 1.63 4.65
C LYS A 177 11.48 2.21 5.10
N VAL A 178 10.55 1.35 5.47
CA VAL A 178 9.26 1.73 6.04
C VAL A 178 9.12 1.04 7.39
N ASP A 179 9.00 1.81 8.45
CA ASP A 179 8.61 1.32 9.77
C ASP A 179 7.08 1.42 9.86
N TYR A 180 6.43 0.28 9.80
CA TYR A 180 4.99 0.16 9.72
C TYR A 180 4.44 -0.31 11.04
N PHE A 181 3.73 0.57 11.74
CA PHE A 181 2.95 0.22 12.92
C PHE A 181 1.47 0.21 12.55
N ASN A 182 0.82 -0.90 12.78
CA ASN A 182 -0.61 -1.05 12.60
C ASN A 182 -1.23 -1.56 13.88
N PHE A 183 -2.10 -0.79 14.43
CA PHE A 183 -2.92 -1.15 15.57
C PHE A 183 -4.37 -1.22 15.10
N ILE A 184 -4.96 -2.41 15.27
CA ILE A 184 -6.39 -2.60 15.07
C ILE A 184 -6.98 -2.84 16.44
N PRO A 185 -7.83 -1.95 16.95
CA PRO A 185 -8.61 -2.25 18.14
C PRO A 185 -9.50 -3.43 17.80
N SER A 186 -9.03 -4.62 18.10
CA SER A 186 -9.81 -5.82 17.91
C SER A 186 -10.63 -6.06 19.14
N PHE A 187 -11.90 -6.30 18.88
CA PHE A 187 -12.81 -6.79 19.89
C PHE A 187 -12.68 -8.31 19.90
N ALA A 188 -12.47 -8.84 21.05
CA ALA A 188 -12.75 -10.22 21.28
C ALA A 188 -14.22 -10.51 20.98
N ASN A 189 -14.52 -11.72 20.53
CA ASN A 189 -15.90 -12.11 20.25
C ASN A 189 -16.81 -11.83 21.46
N PRO A 190 -17.78 -10.91 21.37
CA PRO A 190 -18.62 -10.51 22.51
C PRO A 190 -19.47 -11.66 23.05
N LEU A 191 -19.71 -12.72 22.25
CA LEU A 191 -20.41 -13.93 22.69
C LEU A 191 -19.62 -14.74 23.72
N LEU A 192 -18.31 -14.52 23.84
CA LEU A 192 -17.47 -15.15 24.86
C LEU A 192 -17.50 -14.43 26.21
N GLY A 193 -18.08 -13.25 26.29
CA GLY A 193 -18.47 -12.59 27.55
C GLY A 193 -17.45 -11.70 28.22
N GLN A 194 -16.25 -11.52 27.69
CA GLN A 194 -15.26 -10.58 28.24
C GLN A 194 -15.32 -9.20 27.63
N GLY A 195 -16.09 -9.02 26.57
CA GLY A 195 -16.19 -7.74 25.87
C GLY A 195 -14.93 -7.40 25.09
N ILE A 196 -14.52 -6.14 25.15
CA ILE A 196 -13.44 -5.60 24.32
C ILE A 196 -12.09 -5.90 24.98
N LEU A 197 -11.24 -6.69 24.30
CA LEU A 197 -9.82 -6.78 24.61
C LEU A 197 -9.06 -5.90 23.62
N ILE A 198 -8.65 -4.73 24.07
CA ILE A 198 -7.87 -3.79 23.24
C ILE A 198 -6.47 -4.38 23.03
N GLY A 199 -5.94 -4.30 21.80
CA GLY A 199 -4.58 -4.70 21.49
C GLY A 199 -4.39 -6.16 21.11
N GLN A 200 -5.44 -6.89 20.72
CA GLN A 200 -5.31 -8.27 20.23
C GLN A 200 -4.64 -8.38 18.86
N HIS A 201 -4.62 -7.30 18.07
CA HIS A 201 -3.93 -7.27 16.79
C HIS A 201 -3.08 -6.01 16.67
N SER A 202 -1.78 -6.19 16.59
CA SER A 202 -0.84 -5.12 16.30
C SER A 202 0.35 -5.66 15.51
N PHE A 203 0.93 -4.82 14.67
CA PHE A 203 2.14 -5.14 13.92
C PHE A 203 3.09 -3.94 14.00
N ASP A 204 4.30 -4.17 14.48
CA ASP A 204 5.39 -3.19 14.50
C ASP A 204 6.50 -3.74 13.61
N SER A 205 6.32 -3.60 12.29
CA SER A 205 7.19 -4.22 11.31
C SER A 205 7.99 -3.19 10.54
N THR A 206 9.26 -3.52 10.29
CA THR A 206 10.14 -2.79 9.39
C THR A 206 10.20 -3.51 8.05
N ARG A 207 9.90 -2.77 6.97
CA ARG A 207 10.09 -3.27 5.60
C ARG A 207 11.19 -2.51 4.91
N ARG A 208 12.13 -3.24 4.29
CA ARG A 208 13.24 -2.70 3.52
C ARG A 208 13.17 -3.18 2.09
N THR A 209 13.34 -2.26 1.14
CA THR A 209 13.41 -2.55 -0.28
C THR A 209 14.68 -1.96 -0.85
N MET A 210 15.42 -2.74 -1.63
CA MET A 210 16.60 -2.31 -2.37
C MET A 210 16.43 -2.71 -3.82
N ASP A 211 16.62 -1.77 -4.74
CA ASP A 211 16.54 -1.99 -6.17
C ASP A 211 17.85 -1.52 -6.82
N PHE A 212 18.47 -2.39 -7.61
CA PHE A 212 19.65 -2.11 -8.42
C PHE A 212 19.30 -2.35 -9.88
N ASP A 213 19.53 -1.38 -10.73
CA ASP A 213 19.35 -1.51 -12.16
C ASP A 213 20.62 -0.99 -12.88
N LEU A 214 21.16 -1.80 -13.79
CA LEU A 214 22.28 -1.47 -14.64
C LEU A 214 21.92 -1.73 -16.09
N THR A 215 21.90 -0.70 -16.90
CA THR A 215 21.75 -0.80 -18.35
C THR A 215 23.09 -0.45 -19.01
N LEU A 216 23.56 -1.33 -19.88
CA LEU A 216 24.77 -1.12 -20.67
C LEU A 216 24.40 -0.60 -22.07
N ARG A 217 25.18 0.34 -22.58
CA ARG A 217 24.97 0.99 -23.88
C ARG A 217 23.54 1.49 -24.08
N PRO A 218 23.00 2.30 -23.15
CA PRO A 218 21.65 2.80 -23.26
C PRO A 218 21.44 3.57 -24.59
N GLY A 219 20.35 3.28 -25.29
CA GLY A 219 20.06 3.87 -26.60
C GLY A 219 20.78 3.24 -27.80
N ALA A 220 21.71 2.29 -27.60
CA ALA A 220 22.30 1.53 -28.68
C ALA A 220 21.28 0.56 -29.34
N ARG A 221 21.62 0.02 -30.52
CA ARG A 221 20.76 -1.00 -31.17
C ARG A 221 20.53 -2.21 -30.29
N VAL A 222 21.48 -2.54 -29.44
CA VAL A 222 21.42 -3.62 -28.45
C VAL A 222 21.92 -3.09 -27.12
N SER A 223 21.03 -3.06 -26.13
CA SER A 223 21.29 -2.57 -24.78
C SER A 223 20.99 -3.69 -23.76
N PRO A 224 21.99 -4.45 -23.31
CA PRO A 224 21.81 -5.41 -22.22
C PRO A 224 21.53 -4.71 -20.91
N PHE A 225 20.76 -5.35 -20.03
CA PHE A 225 20.56 -4.87 -18.66
C PHE A 225 20.57 -6.01 -17.64
N LEU A 226 20.92 -5.66 -16.42
CA LEU A 226 20.88 -6.51 -15.23
C LEU A 226 20.18 -5.73 -14.13
N ALA A 227 19.34 -6.40 -13.37
CA ALA A 227 18.66 -5.80 -12.24
C ALA A 227 18.51 -6.80 -11.07
N TYR A 228 18.50 -6.27 -9.87
CA TYR A 228 18.29 -7.03 -8.65
C TYR A 228 17.40 -6.23 -7.71
N SER A 229 16.38 -6.88 -7.17
CA SER A 229 15.52 -6.30 -6.15
C SER A 229 15.49 -7.20 -4.92
N HIS A 230 15.73 -6.62 -3.75
CA HIS A 230 15.60 -7.26 -2.46
C HIS A 230 14.50 -6.60 -1.64
N ASN A 231 13.62 -7.41 -1.06
CA ASN A 231 12.60 -6.94 -0.13
C ASN A 231 12.63 -7.83 1.11
N SER A 232 12.67 -7.21 2.29
CA SER A 232 12.62 -7.92 3.56
C SER A 232 11.67 -7.23 4.53
N GLY A 233 10.89 -8.02 5.25
CA GLY A 233 10.00 -7.60 6.31
C GLY A 233 10.35 -8.35 7.59
N PHE A 234 10.34 -7.65 8.74
CA PHE A 234 10.53 -8.28 10.04
C PHE A 234 9.95 -7.40 11.14
N GLY A 235 9.55 -8.00 12.23
CA GLY A 235 9.10 -7.28 13.41
C GLY A 235 8.17 -8.08 14.30
N PRO A 236 7.92 -7.60 15.51
CA PRO A 236 6.97 -8.21 16.42
C PRO A 236 5.53 -7.82 16.05
N GLY A 237 4.61 -8.66 16.47
CA GLY A 237 3.19 -8.43 16.39
C GLY A 237 2.45 -9.12 17.53
N ILE A 238 1.18 -8.87 17.62
CA ILE A 238 0.23 -9.58 18.47
C ILE A 238 -0.89 -10.07 17.56
N THR A 239 -1.23 -11.35 17.66
CA THR A 239 -2.34 -11.97 16.93
C THR A 239 -3.22 -12.77 17.86
N THR A 240 -4.35 -13.26 17.36
CA THR A 240 -5.27 -14.10 18.14
C THR A 240 -5.04 -15.57 17.83
N TYR A 241 -4.77 -16.34 18.85
CA TYR A 241 -4.87 -17.81 18.82
C TYR A 241 -6.26 -18.23 19.29
N THR A 242 -6.95 -18.99 18.46
CA THR A 242 -8.30 -19.50 18.78
C THR A 242 -8.22 -21.00 19.07
N ALA A 243 -8.66 -21.39 20.25
CA ALA A 243 -8.85 -22.77 20.64
C ALA A 243 -10.33 -23.01 20.92
N ASP A 244 -11.04 -23.48 19.92
CA ASP A 244 -12.49 -23.80 19.88
C ASP A 244 -13.39 -22.74 20.56
N GLN A 245 -13.40 -22.69 21.86
CA GLN A 245 -14.34 -21.89 22.69
C GLN A 245 -13.69 -20.69 23.35
N ASN A 246 -12.43 -20.40 23.08
CA ASN A 246 -11.74 -19.24 23.65
C ASN A 246 -10.73 -18.64 22.67
N GLU A 247 -10.45 -17.38 22.84
CA GLU A 247 -9.52 -16.58 22.01
C GLU A 247 -8.44 -15.98 22.92
N PHE A 248 -7.18 -16.12 22.50
CA PHE A 248 -6.02 -15.70 23.28
C PHE A 248 -5.17 -14.72 22.47
N ALA A 249 -4.82 -13.58 23.05
CA ALA A 249 -3.85 -12.68 22.47
C ALA A 249 -2.43 -13.26 22.66
N VAL A 250 -1.71 -13.50 21.59
CA VAL A 250 -0.39 -14.14 21.57
C VAL A 250 0.61 -13.35 20.73
N ASN A 251 1.89 -13.50 21.06
CA ASN A 251 2.95 -12.83 20.29
C ASN A 251 3.10 -13.46 18.91
N ASN A 252 3.34 -12.62 17.92
CA ASN A 252 3.66 -13.03 16.56
C ASN A 252 4.99 -12.38 16.14
N GLN A 253 5.93 -13.17 15.68
CA GLN A 253 7.18 -12.69 15.09
C GLN A 253 7.15 -12.91 13.58
N LEU A 254 7.14 -11.80 12.84
CA LEU A 254 7.08 -11.79 11.39
C LEU A 254 8.50 -11.72 10.81
N ARG A 255 8.78 -12.50 9.76
CA ARG A 255 10.01 -12.41 8.99
C ARG A 255 9.79 -12.93 7.58
N ASP A 256 9.84 -12.04 6.60
CA ASP A 256 9.76 -12.39 5.19
C ASP A 256 10.94 -11.82 4.39
N THR A 257 11.32 -12.50 3.32
CA THR A 257 12.33 -12.02 2.37
C THR A 257 11.98 -12.46 0.96
N SER A 258 12.25 -11.59 -0.02
CA SER A 258 12.21 -11.95 -1.43
C SER A 258 13.36 -11.32 -2.19
N ASP A 259 13.98 -12.11 -3.06
CA ASP A 259 15.08 -11.71 -3.93
C ASP A 259 14.68 -11.92 -5.38
N TYR A 260 14.72 -10.87 -6.19
CA TYR A 260 14.36 -10.91 -7.58
C TYR A 260 15.53 -10.52 -8.47
N TYR A 261 16.06 -11.50 -9.17
CA TYR A 261 17.16 -11.37 -10.13
C TYR A 261 16.58 -11.24 -11.53
N ARG A 262 17.02 -10.27 -12.31
CA ARG A 262 16.55 -10.02 -13.67
C ARG A 262 17.72 -9.74 -14.58
N GLY A 263 17.65 -10.25 -15.79
CA GLY A 263 18.57 -9.92 -16.87
C GLY A 263 17.85 -9.92 -18.21
N GLY A 264 18.27 -9.06 -19.10
CA GLY A 264 17.59 -8.95 -20.39
C GLY A 264 18.34 -8.10 -21.39
N VAL A 265 17.69 -7.92 -22.54
CA VAL A 265 18.22 -7.16 -23.66
C VAL A 265 17.12 -6.32 -24.28
N ILE A 266 17.42 -5.04 -24.52
CA ILE A 266 16.59 -4.12 -25.26
C ILE A 266 17.17 -3.99 -26.68
N PHE A 267 16.37 -4.33 -27.69
CA PHE A 267 16.67 -4.13 -29.11
C PHE A 267 15.98 -2.85 -29.60
N ASN A 268 16.77 -1.85 -29.98
CA ASN A 268 16.29 -0.57 -30.48
C ASN A 268 16.52 -0.47 -31.98
N PHE A 269 15.49 -0.76 -32.77
CA PHE A 269 15.49 -0.53 -34.21
C PHE A 269 14.63 0.71 -34.57
N PRO A 270 14.82 1.35 -35.70
CA PRO A 270 14.11 2.60 -36.04
C PRO A 270 12.59 2.55 -35.97
N LYS A 271 12.00 1.36 -36.15
CA LYS A 271 10.54 1.14 -36.14
C LYS A 271 10.07 0.13 -35.11
N VAL A 272 10.99 -0.52 -34.39
CA VAL A 272 10.66 -1.60 -33.46
C VAL A 272 11.58 -1.52 -32.26
N VAL A 273 10.99 -1.46 -31.08
CA VAL A 273 11.68 -1.67 -29.81
C VAL A 273 11.18 -2.99 -29.23
N LEU A 274 12.10 -3.91 -28.97
CA LEU A 274 11.81 -5.21 -28.36
C LEU A 274 12.63 -5.37 -27.09
N THR A 275 11.98 -5.65 -25.97
CA THR A 275 12.63 -6.00 -24.70
C THR A 275 12.35 -7.45 -24.39
N LEU A 276 13.41 -8.23 -24.14
CA LEU A 276 13.34 -9.60 -23.62
C LEU A 276 13.99 -9.63 -22.25
N GLU A 277 13.29 -10.19 -21.28
CA GLU A 277 13.75 -10.29 -19.88
C GLU A 277 13.51 -11.70 -19.36
N GLN A 278 14.52 -12.24 -18.68
CA GLN A 278 14.40 -13.43 -17.84
C GLN A 278 14.66 -13.04 -16.39
N GLY A 279 13.76 -13.44 -15.52
CA GLY A 279 13.84 -13.22 -14.09
C GLY A 279 13.73 -14.50 -13.28
N TYR A 280 14.22 -14.44 -12.04
CA TYR A 280 14.08 -15.50 -11.05
C TYR A 280 13.81 -14.85 -9.69
N LEU A 281 12.65 -15.11 -9.11
CA LEU A 281 12.23 -14.63 -7.80
C LEU A 281 12.33 -15.77 -6.78
N THR A 282 12.95 -15.51 -5.63
CA THR A 282 12.88 -16.38 -4.46
C THR A 282 12.06 -15.70 -3.37
N PHE A 283 11.32 -16.50 -2.62
CA PHE A 283 10.49 -16.04 -1.51
C PHE A 283 10.70 -16.92 -0.29
N LYS A 284 10.79 -16.31 0.88
CA LYS A 284 10.83 -16.97 2.19
C LYS A 284 9.94 -16.21 3.15
N ASP A 285 9.09 -16.91 3.89
CA ASP A 285 8.33 -16.36 5.00
C ASP A 285 8.45 -17.31 6.19
N ASP A 286 8.98 -16.78 7.31
CA ASP A 286 9.16 -17.47 8.56
C ASP A 286 8.39 -16.71 9.64
N GLN A 287 7.29 -17.28 10.11
CA GLN A 287 6.49 -16.68 11.18
C GLN A 287 6.50 -17.60 12.37
N ARG A 288 6.58 -17.01 13.55
CA ARG A 288 6.44 -17.71 14.81
C ARG A 288 5.40 -17.04 15.68
N ILE A 289 4.36 -17.79 16.04
CA ILE A 289 3.32 -17.39 16.98
C ILE A 289 3.57 -18.11 18.29
N PHE A 290 3.68 -17.36 19.38
CA PHE A 290 4.09 -18.00 20.64
C PHE A 290 3.55 -17.29 21.87
N GLN A 291 3.38 -18.10 22.91
CA GLN A 291 3.20 -17.64 24.29
C GLN A 291 4.12 -18.44 25.20
N THR A 292 4.94 -17.71 25.96
CA THR A 292 5.86 -18.31 26.94
C THR A 292 5.69 -17.64 28.29
N GLY A 293 5.48 -18.45 29.31
CA GLY A 293 5.37 -17.99 30.70
C GLY A 293 4.01 -17.39 31.07
N GLY A 294 3.42 -17.91 32.11
CA GLY A 294 2.12 -17.49 32.64
C GLY A 294 0.93 -18.13 31.94
N THR A 295 -0.21 -18.10 32.61
CA THR A 295 -1.48 -18.60 32.12
C THR A 295 -2.30 -17.45 31.56
N SER A 296 -2.76 -17.55 30.31
CA SER A 296 -3.73 -16.65 29.72
C SER A 296 -5.14 -17.21 29.88
N GLN A 297 -6.04 -16.40 30.37
CA GLN A 297 -7.47 -16.75 30.46
C GLN A 297 -8.23 -16.45 29.16
N GLY A 298 -7.58 -15.79 28.20
CA GLY A 298 -8.20 -15.41 26.94
C GLY A 298 -9.40 -14.47 27.12
N ASN A 299 -10.30 -14.53 26.15
CA ASN A 299 -11.49 -13.69 26.06
C ASN A 299 -12.73 -14.24 26.79
N ARG A 300 -12.70 -15.48 27.25
CA ARG A 300 -13.86 -16.10 27.90
C ARG A 300 -13.90 -15.74 29.38
N SER A 301 -14.99 -15.08 29.83
CA SER A 301 -15.18 -14.66 31.23
C SER A 301 -15.81 -15.73 32.12
N THR A 302 -16.43 -16.74 31.52
CA THR A 302 -17.17 -17.78 32.25
C THR A 302 -16.60 -19.15 31.94
N PRO A 303 -16.52 -20.04 32.93
CA PRO A 303 -16.13 -21.42 32.69
C PRO A 303 -16.98 -22.08 31.61
N ALA A 304 -16.38 -22.90 30.79
CA ALA A 304 -17.08 -23.77 29.85
C ALA A 304 -17.38 -25.10 30.56
N LEU A 305 -18.65 -25.45 30.71
CA LEU A 305 -19.07 -26.66 31.40
C LEU A 305 -18.40 -26.86 32.78
N GLY A 306 -18.20 -25.74 33.50
CA GLY A 306 -17.63 -25.75 34.85
C GLY A 306 -16.08 -25.73 34.92
N GLN A 307 -15.40 -25.64 33.78
CA GLN A 307 -13.92 -25.54 33.71
C GLN A 307 -13.47 -24.26 33.04
N ASP A 308 -12.41 -23.63 33.60
CA ASP A 308 -11.76 -22.50 32.99
C ASP A 308 -10.92 -22.96 31.78
N LEU A 309 -11.15 -22.32 30.61
CA LEU A 309 -10.36 -22.58 29.42
C LEU A 309 -9.18 -21.62 29.42
N VAL A 310 -7.96 -22.16 29.45
CA VAL A 310 -6.73 -21.39 29.60
C VAL A 310 -5.64 -21.86 28.63
N LEU A 311 -4.78 -20.92 28.22
CA LEU A 311 -3.58 -21.21 27.46
C LEU A 311 -2.34 -20.97 28.34
N ASN A 312 -1.52 -22.01 28.54
CA ASN A 312 -0.28 -21.93 29.30
C ASN A 312 0.95 -21.76 28.41
N GLN A 313 0.97 -22.42 27.26
CA GLN A 313 2.07 -22.37 26.32
C GLN A 313 1.55 -22.53 24.89
N LEU A 314 2.13 -21.77 23.97
CA LEU A 314 1.97 -21.92 22.52
C LEU A 314 3.33 -21.76 21.86
N ASP A 315 3.64 -22.62 20.89
CA ASP A 315 4.72 -22.47 19.93
C ASP A 315 4.21 -22.99 18.58
N GLU A 316 4.07 -22.08 17.63
CA GLU A 316 3.50 -22.35 16.32
C GLU A 316 4.38 -21.69 15.27
N ASN A 317 4.84 -22.47 14.30
CA ASN A 317 5.80 -22.04 13.29
C ASN A 317 5.24 -22.26 11.89
N TYR A 318 5.46 -21.27 11.03
CA TYR A 318 5.12 -21.29 9.62
C TYR A 318 6.40 -21.06 8.81
N HIS A 319 6.69 -21.97 7.89
CA HIS A 319 7.83 -21.86 6.99
C HIS A 319 7.34 -21.96 5.54
N VAL A 320 7.37 -20.85 4.82
CA VAL A 320 7.05 -20.81 3.39
C VAL A 320 8.33 -20.60 2.58
N ARG A 321 8.49 -21.40 1.55
CA ARG A 321 9.61 -21.30 0.59
C ARG A 321 9.03 -21.29 -0.81
N GLY A 322 9.48 -20.33 -1.61
CA GLY A 322 9.01 -20.23 -2.98
C GLY A 322 10.07 -19.84 -3.97
N SER A 323 9.88 -20.28 -5.19
CA SER A 323 10.67 -19.84 -6.33
C SER A 323 9.78 -19.60 -7.55
N THR A 324 10.15 -18.62 -8.38
CA THR A 324 9.35 -18.25 -9.53
C THR A 324 10.26 -17.82 -10.68
N PRO A 325 10.49 -18.67 -11.68
CA PRO A 325 11.03 -18.21 -12.95
C PRO A 325 10.00 -17.34 -13.68
N ILE A 326 10.45 -16.22 -14.25
CA ILE A 326 9.59 -15.23 -14.93
C ILE A 326 10.23 -14.86 -16.26
N SER A 327 9.52 -15.08 -17.37
CA SER A 327 9.92 -14.64 -18.70
C SER A 327 9.03 -13.50 -19.16
N ARG A 328 9.61 -12.42 -19.67
CA ARG A 328 8.86 -11.26 -20.18
C ARG A 328 9.34 -10.88 -21.57
N ALA A 329 8.39 -10.55 -22.43
CA ALA A 329 8.65 -9.94 -23.72
C ALA A 329 7.76 -8.70 -23.87
N GLN A 330 8.33 -7.61 -24.33
CA GLN A 330 7.58 -6.38 -24.63
C GLN A 330 8.02 -5.87 -25.99
N VAL A 331 7.07 -5.53 -26.83
CA VAL A 331 7.30 -4.96 -28.15
C VAL A 331 6.53 -3.67 -28.34
N THR A 332 7.17 -2.69 -28.95
CA THR A 332 6.52 -1.49 -29.48
C THR A 332 7.01 -1.33 -30.91
N ALA A 333 6.09 -1.33 -31.86
CA ALA A 333 6.41 -1.23 -33.27
C ALA A 333 5.56 -0.15 -33.95
N THR A 334 6.20 0.63 -34.83
CA THR A 334 5.55 1.62 -35.69
C THR A 334 5.92 1.30 -37.15
N PRO A 335 5.36 0.19 -37.73
CA PRO A 335 5.72 -0.22 -39.09
C PRO A 335 5.40 0.85 -40.11
N TRP A 336 4.32 1.62 -39.86
CA TRP A 336 3.91 2.80 -40.64
C TRP A 336 3.59 3.96 -39.70
N GLU A 337 3.63 5.16 -40.20
CA GLU A 337 3.28 6.38 -39.43
C GLU A 337 1.85 6.36 -38.85
N ARG A 338 0.97 5.55 -39.44
CA ARG A 338 -0.44 5.43 -39.06
C ARG A 338 -0.76 4.21 -38.18
N LEU A 339 0.21 3.33 -37.93
CA LEU A 339 0.01 2.11 -37.14
C LEU A 339 1.05 2.00 -36.06
N THR A 340 0.57 1.94 -34.82
CA THR A 340 1.38 1.61 -33.65
C THR A 340 0.88 0.27 -33.07
N ILE A 341 1.79 -0.64 -32.80
CA ILE A 341 1.55 -1.95 -32.21
C ILE A 341 2.30 -1.97 -30.89
N THR A 342 1.62 -2.27 -29.79
CA THR A 342 2.24 -2.53 -28.50
C THR A 342 1.84 -3.91 -28.02
N GLY A 343 2.80 -4.70 -27.57
CA GLY A 343 2.56 -6.03 -27.04
C GLY A 343 3.36 -6.26 -25.78
N ARG A 344 2.77 -6.99 -24.83
CA ARG A 344 3.43 -7.47 -23.62
C ARG A 344 3.01 -8.91 -23.39
N PHE A 345 3.99 -9.74 -23.13
CA PHE A 345 3.80 -11.12 -22.73
C PHE A 345 4.59 -11.40 -21.45
N VAL A 346 3.98 -12.10 -20.51
CA VAL A 346 4.60 -12.55 -19.26
C VAL A 346 4.21 -14.00 -19.04
N TYR A 347 5.20 -14.82 -18.80
CA TYR A 347 5.01 -16.17 -18.30
C TYR A 347 5.75 -16.31 -16.98
N SER A 348 5.10 -16.87 -15.97
CA SER A 348 5.70 -17.18 -14.68
C SER A 348 5.21 -18.53 -14.17
N GLN A 349 6.06 -19.20 -13.39
CA GLN A 349 5.73 -20.49 -12.79
C GLN A 349 6.16 -20.48 -11.32
N PRO A 350 5.35 -19.86 -10.44
CA PRO A 350 5.56 -19.96 -9.00
C PRO A 350 5.44 -21.42 -8.51
N ASP A 351 6.35 -21.78 -7.64
CA ASP A 351 6.36 -23.02 -6.88
C ASP A 351 6.52 -22.66 -5.41
N LEU A 352 5.66 -23.16 -4.54
CA LEU A 352 5.61 -22.86 -3.12
C LEU A 352 5.55 -24.14 -2.31
N ASN A 353 6.37 -24.20 -1.26
CA ASN A 353 6.36 -25.23 -0.25
C ASN A 353 6.09 -24.59 1.11
N PHE A 354 5.28 -25.23 1.91
CA PHE A 354 4.85 -24.79 3.21
C PHE A 354 5.00 -25.90 4.23
N ASP A 355 5.69 -25.60 5.34
CA ASP A 355 5.80 -26.45 6.51
C ASP A 355 5.19 -25.75 7.71
N TYR A 356 4.45 -26.49 8.50
CA TYR A 356 3.72 -26.03 9.66
C TYR A 356 3.90 -26.97 10.84
N ASP A 357 4.19 -26.40 12.02
CA ASP A 357 4.15 -27.10 13.28
C ASP A 357 3.55 -26.24 14.39
N ARG A 358 2.77 -26.87 15.25
CA ARG A 358 2.15 -26.25 16.42
C ARG A 358 2.20 -27.17 17.62
N ARG A 359 2.54 -26.60 18.76
CA ARG A 359 2.37 -27.22 20.07
C ARG A 359 1.69 -26.24 21.01
N SER A 360 0.54 -26.62 21.57
CA SER A 360 -0.14 -25.85 22.60
C SER A 360 -0.31 -26.69 23.86
N VAL A 361 -0.28 -25.99 25.01
CA VAL A 361 -0.54 -26.58 26.35
C VAL A 361 -1.48 -25.68 27.10
N GLY A 362 -2.51 -26.24 27.69
CA GLY A 362 -3.52 -25.46 28.38
C GLY A 362 -4.66 -26.32 28.90
N ASN A 363 -5.85 -25.77 29.00
CA ASN A 363 -7.10 -26.49 29.19
C ASN A 363 -8.07 -25.97 28.13
N PHE A 364 -8.48 -26.82 27.22
CA PHE A 364 -9.30 -26.49 26.06
C PHE A 364 -10.51 -27.43 25.95
N LEU A 365 -11.55 -26.99 25.24
CA LEU A 365 -12.73 -27.79 24.96
C LEU A 365 -12.89 -27.93 23.46
N SER A 366 -12.85 -29.14 22.94
CA SER A 366 -13.19 -29.41 21.54
C SER A 366 -14.64 -29.89 21.44
N PHE A 367 -15.43 -29.23 20.62
CA PHE A 367 -16.78 -29.65 20.28
C PHE A 367 -16.79 -30.80 19.27
N ASP A 368 -15.76 -30.88 18.42
CA ASP A 368 -15.70 -31.94 17.40
C ASP A 368 -15.60 -33.32 18.03
N VAL A 369 -14.81 -33.44 19.12
CA VAL A 369 -14.65 -34.69 19.85
C VAL A 369 -15.42 -34.70 21.17
N LEU A 370 -16.12 -33.64 21.52
CA LEU A 370 -16.87 -33.46 22.77
C LEU A 370 -16.03 -33.79 24.01
N ARG A 371 -14.81 -33.25 24.09
CA ARG A 371 -13.86 -33.50 25.17
C ARG A 371 -13.06 -32.28 25.56
N PHE A 372 -12.66 -32.23 26.83
CA PHE A 372 -11.59 -31.34 27.27
C PHE A 372 -10.23 -31.98 26.95
N TYR A 373 -9.26 -31.15 26.52
CA TYR A 373 -7.90 -31.61 26.26
C TYR A 373 -6.90 -30.62 26.84
N THR A 374 -5.71 -31.11 27.24
CA THR A 374 -4.67 -30.33 27.91
C THR A 374 -3.51 -29.93 26.99
N GLY A 375 -3.44 -30.53 25.83
CA GLY A 375 -2.42 -30.22 24.86
C GLY A 375 -2.79 -30.63 23.44
N GLU A 376 -2.18 -29.94 22.49
CA GLU A 376 -2.30 -30.27 21.08
C GLU A 376 -0.91 -30.22 20.43
N VAL A 377 -0.64 -31.18 19.56
CA VAL A 377 0.46 -31.19 18.63
C VAL A 377 -0.13 -31.29 17.23
N ALA A 378 0.19 -30.34 16.36
CA ALA A 378 -0.19 -30.37 14.95
C ALA A 378 1.04 -30.21 14.09
N SER A 379 1.09 -30.91 12.97
CA SER A 379 2.11 -30.73 11.94
C SER A 379 1.49 -30.91 10.56
N GLY A 380 1.93 -30.12 9.62
CA GLY A 380 1.40 -30.16 8.26
C GLY A 380 2.39 -29.70 7.23
N THR A 381 2.15 -30.13 6.01
CA THR A 381 2.89 -29.70 4.83
C THR A 381 1.91 -29.35 3.72
N ALA A 382 2.29 -28.37 2.90
CA ALA A 382 1.57 -28.10 1.66
C ALA A 382 2.55 -27.74 0.55
N ASP A 383 2.18 -28.08 -0.65
CA ASP A 383 2.87 -27.68 -1.88
C ASP A 383 1.89 -27.12 -2.89
N GLY A 384 2.36 -26.21 -3.72
CA GLY A 384 1.52 -25.63 -4.75
C GLY A 384 2.31 -24.98 -5.87
N ASP A 385 1.83 -25.18 -7.08
CA ASP A 385 2.34 -24.52 -8.27
C ASP A 385 1.27 -23.66 -8.94
N ARG A 386 1.71 -22.57 -9.61
CA ARG A 386 0.81 -21.64 -10.32
C ARG A 386 1.40 -21.17 -11.66
N PRO A 387 1.45 -22.01 -12.67
CA PRO A 387 1.76 -21.52 -14.02
C PRO A 387 0.78 -20.42 -14.44
N HIS A 388 1.33 -19.29 -14.90
CA HIS A 388 0.57 -18.08 -15.22
C HIS A 388 1.07 -17.45 -16.50
N THR A 389 0.18 -17.25 -17.46
CA THR A 389 0.41 -16.55 -18.72
C THR A 389 -0.44 -15.30 -18.78
N LEU A 390 0.20 -14.16 -18.95
CA LEU A 390 -0.44 -12.88 -19.17
C LEU A 390 0.00 -12.31 -20.53
N GLY A 391 -0.96 -11.98 -21.39
CA GLY A 391 -0.74 -11.36 -22.67
C GLY A 391 -1.57 -10.09 -22.85
N ASN A 392 -0.98 -9.07 -23.45
CA ASN A 392 -1.69 -7.88 -23.91
C ASN A 392 -1.14 -7.50 -25.29
N LEU A 393 -2.03 -7.31 -26.25
CA LEU A 393 -1.73 -6.77 -27.57
C LEU A 393 -2.64 -5.60 -27.84
N SER A 394 -2.09 -4.44 -28.17
CA SER A 394 -2.84 -3.24 -28.51
C SER A 394 -2.39 -2.70 -29.87
N LEU A 395 -3.35 -2.35 -30.70
CA LEU A 395 -3.18 -1.75 -32.01
C LEU A 395 -3.80 -0.37 -32.00
N GLU A 396 -3.05 0.63 -32.39
CA GLU A 396 -3.54 1.99 -32.67
C GLU A 396 -3.38 2.27 -34.16
N PHE A 397 -4.51 2.40 -34.85
CA PHE A 397 -4.55 2.69 -36.26
C PHE A 397 -5.19 4.05 -36.53
N ARG A 398 -4.49 4.92 -37.27
CA ARG A 398 -4.90 6.27 -37.63
C ARG A 398 -5.12 6.37 -39.15
N PRO A 399 -6.27 5.87 -39.69
CA PRO A 399 -6.54 5.93 -41.11
C PRO A 399 -6.59 7.36 -41.64
N HIS A 400 -7.02 8.29 -40.81
CA HIS A 400 -7.12 9.70 -41.11
C HIS A 400 -6.69 10.54 -39.89
N SER A 401 -6.23 11.78 -40.08
CA SER A 401 -5.79 12.67 -38.99
C SER A 401 -6.85 12.94 -37.92
N ARG A 402 -8.13 12.71 -38.24
CA ARG A 402 -9.27 12.89 -37.34
C ARG A 402 -9.84 11.60 -36.77
N ILE A 403 -9.37 10.45 -37.22
CA ILE A 403 -9.92 9.14 -36.83
C ILE A 403 -8.81 8.29 -36.27
N THR A 404 -9.00 7.79 -35.06
CA THR A 404 -8.13 6.80 -34.43
C THR A 404 -8.98 5.58 -34.06
N ILE A 405 -8.52 4.40 -34.40
CA ILE A 405 -9.11 3.12 -34.03
C ILE A 405 -8.13 2.44 -33.09
N LEU A 406 -8.63 2.03 -31.95
CA LEU A 406 -7.89 1.31 -30.91
C LEU A 406 -8.49 -0.08 -30.76
N GLU A 407 -7.64 -1.07 -30.88
CA GLU A 407 -8.00 -2.48 -30.62
C GLU A 407 -7.08 -3.01 -29.56
N SER A 408 -7.60 -3.69 -28.55
CA SER A 408 -6.79 -4.35 -27.53
C SER A 408 -7.34 -5.71 -27.15
N VAL A 409 -6.43 -6.67 -27.07
CA VAL A 409 -6.70 -8.02 -26.59
C VAL A 409 -5.88 -8.26 -25.33
N VAL A 410 -6.52 -8.72 -24.28
CA VAL A 410 -5.88 -9.14 -23.02
C VAL A 410 -6.22 -10.61 -22.79
N THR A 411 -5.23 -11.38 -22.39
CA THR A 411 -5.41 -12.77 -21.96
C THR A 411 -4.69 -12.95 -20.62
N ASP A 412 -5.35 -13.62 -19.68
CA ASP A 412 -4.85 -13.91 -18.34
C ASP A 412 -5.26 -15.34 -17.99
N HIS A 413 -4.31 -16.25 -18.09
CA HIS A 413 -4.54 -17.68 -17.89
C HIS A 413 -3.63 -18.19 -16.79
N PHE A 414 -4.22 -18.76 -15.75
CA PHE A 414 -3.47 -19.45 -14.73
C PHE A 414 -4.21 -20.69 -14.22
N HIS A 415 -3.45 -21.60 -13.67
CA HIS A 415 -4.02 -22.64 -12.82
C HIS A 415 -3.18 -22.79 -11.55
N ILE A 416 -3.81 -23.17 -10.48
CA ILE A 416 -3.19 -23.50 -9.20
C ILE A 416 -3.45 -24.97 -8.99
N ALA A 417 -2.41 -25.75 -8.80
CA ALA A 417 -2.51 -27.10 -8.26
C ALA A 417 -1.85 -27.08 -6.87
N ALA A 418 -2.59 -27.48 -5.85
CA ALA A 418 -2.10 -27.48 -4.50
C ALA A 418 -2.51 -28.76 -3.77
N SER A 419 -1.60 -29.28 -2.96
CA SER A 419 -1.87 -30.37 -2.05
C SER A 419 -1.46 -29.99 -0.63
N SER A 420 -2.16 -30.55 0.36
CA SER A 420 -1.85 -30.34 1.77
C SER A 420 -2.14 -31.58 2.59
N SER A 421 -1.38 -31.74 3.67
CA SER A 421 -1.63 -32.74 4.71
C SER A 421 -1.48 -32.09 6.09
N LEU A 422 -2.38 -32.39 7.00
CA LEU A 422 -2.36 -31.93 8.38
C LEU A 422 -2.63 -33.08 9.32
N GLY A 423 -1.70 -33.35 10.20
CA GLY A 423 -1.87 -34.28 11.35
C GLY A 423 -2.09 -33.47 12.63
N ARG A 424 -3.07 -33.86 13.42
CA ARG A 424 -3.41 -33.22 14.68
C ARG A 424 -3.57 -34.30 15.76
N SER A 425 -3.01 -34.08 16.94
CA SER A 425 -3.13 -34.97 18.09
C SER A 425 -3.48 -34.17 19.34
N LEU A 426 -4.63 -34.47 19.95
CA LEU A 426 -5.09 -33.90 21.20
C LEU A 426 -4.66 -34.84 22.34
N THR A 427 -4.07 -34.29 23.39
CA THR A 427 -3.48 -35.03 24.49
C THR A 427 -4.31 -34.89 25.76
N GLU A 428 -4.40 -35.95 26.56
CA GLU A 428 -5.10 -35.97 27.87
C GLU A 428 -6.54 -35.48 27.75
N THR A 429 -7.30 -36.10 26.89
CA THR A 429 -8.70 -35.73 26.64
C THR A 429 -9.59 -36.25 27.77
N THR A 430 -10.41 -35.35 28.32
CA THR A 430 -11.41 -35.69 29.33
C THR A 430 -12.78 -35.67 28.67
N PRO A 431 -13.58 -36.75 28.77
CA PRO A 431 -14.93 -36.74 28.23
C PRO A 431 -15.81 -35.73 28.98
N LEU A 432 -16.81 -35.15 28.30
CA LEU A 432 -17.77 -34.24 28.93
C LEU A 432 -18.59 -34.92 30.01
N VAL A 433 -18.79 -36.24 29.89
CA VAL A 433 -19.49 -37.09 30.85
C VAL A 433 -18.63 -38.30 31.14
N GLY A 434 -18.32 -38.53 32.41
CA GLY A 434 -17.53 -39.69 32.88
C GLY A 434 -16.19 -39.29 33.52
N PRO A 435 -15.41 -40.24 33.99
CA PRO A 435 -14.13 -40.00 34.62
C PRO A 435 -13.07 -39.57 33.60
N PRO A 436 -12.09 -38.74 34.01
CA PRO A 436 -10.94 -38.37 33.16
C PRO A 436 -10.13 -39.63 32.77
N ASP A 437 -9.66 -39.64 31.51
CA ASP A 437 -8.68 -40.61 31.04
C ASP A 437 -7.40 -39.84 30.59
N PRO A 438 -6.42 -39.72 31.46
CA PRO A 438 -5.23 -38.92 31.17
C PRO A 438 -4.32 -39.54 30.10
N ASN A 439 -4.53 -40.77 29.75
CA ASN A 439 -3.76 -41.46 28.71
C ASN A 439 -4.48 -41.50 27.36
N ASN A 440 -5.68 -40.91 27.28
CA ASN A 440 -6.43 -40.88 26.04
C ASN A 440 -5.89 -39.81 25.12
N THR A 441 -5.44 -40.22 23.95
CA THR A 441 -4.99 -39.31 22.86
C THR A 441 -5.89 -39.52 21.66
N PHE A 442 -6.40 -38.43 21.14
CA PHE A 442 -7.21 -38.43 19.93
C PHE A 442 -6.41 -37.80 18.76
N SER A 443 -6.26 -38.56 17.70
CA SER A 443 -5.48 -38.12 16.54
C SER A 443 -6.34 -38.10 15.29
N THR A 444 -6.21 -37.05 14.50
CA THR A 444 -6.82 -36.88 13.17
C THR A 444 -5.75 -36.64 12.14
N SER A 445 -6.01 -37.07 10.92
CA SER A 445 -5.19 -36.71 9.76
C SER A 445 -6.10 -36.32 8.61
N GLU A 446 -5.84 -35.18 8.05
CA GLU A 446 -6.59 -34.62 6.93
C GLU A 446 -5.63 -34.40 5.76
N SER A 447 -6.09 -34.66 4.55
CA SER A 447 -5.37 -34.35 3.33
C SER A 447 -6.34 -33.78 2.31
N ALA A 448 -5.89 -32.77 1.60
CA ALA A 448 -6.65 -32.15 0.51
C ALA A 448 -5.74 -31.92 -0.70
N ALA A 449 -6.30 -32.11 -1.87
CA ALA A 449 -5.65 -31.72 -3.12
C ALA A 449 -6.68 -31.08 -4.04
N ASN A 450 -6.37 -29.88 -4.51
CA ASN A 450 -7.28 -29.07 -5.29
C ASN A 450 -6.58 -28.51 -6.52
N ARG A 451 -7.35 -28.39 -7.59
CA ARG A 451 -6.94 -27.68 -8.80
C ARG A 451 -7.95 -26.56 -9.10
N PHE A 452 -7.45 -25.35 -9.26
CA PHE A 452 -8.23 -24.19 -9.63
C PHE A 452 -7.65 -23.59 -10.91
N ALA A 453 -8.47 -23.36 -11.93
CA ALA A 453 -8.02 -22.81 -13.20
C ALA A 453 -8.89 -21.64 -13.63
N VAL A 454 -8.26 -20.59 -14.15
CA VAL A 454 -8.93 -19.39 -14.68
C VAL A 454 -8.36 -19.08 -16.06
N ASN A 455 -9.25 -18.93 -17.04
CA ASN A 455 -8.95 -18.47 -18.37
C ASN A 455 -9.74 -17.19 -18.65
N LEU A 456 -9.17 -16.02 -18.36
CA LEU A 456 -9.79 -14.72 -18.59
C LEU A 456 -9.29 -14.13 -19.90
N ASN A 457 -10.21 -13.67 -20.73
CA ASN A 457 -9.90 -12.97 -21.96
C ASN A 457 -10.75 -11.72 -22.10
N GLN A 458 -10.20 -10.71 -22.74
CA GLN A 458 -10.88 -9.46 -23.03
C GLN A 458 -10.50 -8.99 -24.41
N ASN A 459 -11.49 -8.58 -25.18
CA ASN A 459 -11.31 -7.84 -26.42
C ASN A 459 -12.01 -6.48 -26.31
N GLN A 460 -11.35 -5.41 -26.75
CA GLN A 460 -11.88 -4.06 -26.71
C GLN A 460 -11.56 -3.31 -27.99
N LEU A 461 -12.61 -2.89 -28.68
CA LEU A 461 -12.53 -2.06 -29.88
C LEU A 461 -13.08 -0.68 -29.59
N GLU A 462 -12.34 0.38 -29.93
CA GLU A 462 -12.74 1.76 -29.74
C GLU A 462 -12.44 2.60 -30.98
N GLY A 463 -13.33 3.53 -31.26
CA GLY A 463 -13.14 4.59 -32.25
C GLY A 463 -13.11 5.94 -31.60
N ILE A 464 -12.16 6.78 -31.97
CA ILE A 464 -12.06 8.18 -31.60
C ILE A 464 -12.17 9.02 -32.85
N VAL A 465 -13.14 9.95 -32.88
CA VAL A 465 -13.38 10.86 -34.01
C VAL A 465 -13.26 12.29 -33.53
N SER A 466 -12.28 13.01 -34.06
CA SER A 466 -12.12 14.46 -33.85
C SER A 466 -13.03 15.22 -34.80
N LEU A 467 -14.23 15.57 -34.33
CA LEU A 467 -15.22 16.33 -35.11
C LEU A 467 -14.71 17.70 -35.53
N THR A 468 -14.04 18.34 -34.56
CA THR A 468 -13.36 19.61 -34.76
C THR A 468 -11.99 19.57 -34.07
N SER A 469 -11.17 20.63 -34.22
CA SER A 469 -9.92 20.78 -33.44
C SER A 469 -10.15 20.88 -31.92
N ARG A 470 -11.41 21.05 -31.48
CA ARG A 470 -11.78 21.27 -30.08
C ARG A 470 -12.61 20.14 -29.50
N LEU A 471 -13.29 19.36 -30.34
CA LEU A 471 -14.25 18.35 -29.90
C LEU A 471 -13.89 16.98 -30.50
N SER A 472 -13.67 16.00 -29.64
CA SER A 472 -13.50 14.61 -30.01
C SER A 472 -14.53 13.74 -29.31
N LEU A 473 -15.10 12.79 -30.04
CA LEU A 473 -15.99 11.74 -29.53
C LEU A 473 -15.25 10.41 -29.51
N ARG A 474 -15.55 9.60 -28.52
CA ARG A 474 -15.10 8.23 -28.35
C ARG A 474 -16.28 7.32 -28.22
N GLY A 475 -16.25 6.19 -28.91
CA GLY A 475 -17.21 5.11 -28.76
C GLY A 475 -16.54 3.77 -28.87
N GLY A 476 -17.00 2.79 -28.14
CA GLY A 476 -16.37 1.47 -28.16
C GLY A 476 -17.19 0.39 -27.49
N TYR A 477 -16.68 -0.81 -27.63
CA TYR A 477 -17.25 -2.01 -27.05
C TYR A 477 -16.14 -2.89 -26.49
N ARG A 478 -16.38 -3.47 -25.32
CA ARG A 478 -15.50 -4.42 -24.66
C ARG A 478 -16.28 -5.71 -24.38
N TYR A 479 -15.73 -6.81 -24.80
CA TYR A 479 -16.22 -8.14 -24.47
C TYR A 479 -15.22 -8.84 -23.56
N VAL A 480 -15.70 -9.31 -22.43
CA VAL A 480 -14.91 -10.08 -21.45
C VAL A 480 -15.52 -11.47 -21.36
N TRP A 481 -14.70 -12.50 -21.44
CA TRP A 481 -15.13 -13.88 -21.20
C TRP A 481 -14.11 -14.61 -20.35
N SER A 482 -14.57 -15.47 -19.49
CA SER A 482 -13.72 -16.23 -18.59
C SER A 482 -14.35 -17.57 -18.27
N ASP A 483 -13.52 -18.60 -18.27
CA ASP A 483 -13.87 -19.92 -17.78
C ASP A 483 -13.06 -20.22 -16.53
N THR A 484 -13.74 -20.57 -15.46
CA THR A 484 -13.15 -20.93 -14.17
C THR A 484 -13.58 -22.35 -13.83
N GLN A 485 -12.62 -23.16 -13.39
CA GLN A 485 -12.82 -24.51 -12.95
C GLN A 485 -12.21 -24.72 -11.58
N LEU A 486 -12.98 -25.32 -10.68
CA LEU A 486 -12.53 -25.80 -9.39
C LEU A 486 -12.71 -27.33 -9.39
N GLN A 487 -11.65 -28.05 -9.16
CA GLN A 487 -11.64 -29.51 -9.08
C GLN A 487 -10.98 -29.92 -7.77
N SER A 488 -11.75 -30.53 -6.88
CA SER A 488 -11.17 -31.29 -5.79
C SER A 488 -10.59 -32.59 -6.36
N LEU A 489 -9.39 -32.91 -5.98
CA LEU A 489 -8.75 -34.18 -6.30
C LEU A 489 -9.07 -35.25 -5.24
N THR A 490 -9.91 -34.93 -4.26
CA THR A 490 -10.46 -35.84 -3.29
C THR A 490 -11.51 -36.75 -3.99
N PRO A 491 -11.49 -38.04 -3.76
CA PRO A 491 -12.43 -38.97 -4.42
C PRO A 491 -13.90 -38.58 -4.13
N ASN A 492 -14.73 -38.60 -5.18
CA ASN A 492 -16.19 -38.39 -5.18
C ASN A 492 -16.69 -36.92 -5.14
N GLU A 493 -15.86 -35.94 -5.40
CA GLU A 493 -16.33 -34.57 -5.64
C GLU A 493 -16.37 -34.27 -7.14
N GLU A 494 -17.52 -33.78 -7.62
CA GLU A 494 -17.69 -33.38 -9.01
C GLU A 494 -16.99 -32.02 -9.25
N PRO A 495 -16.29 -31.83 -10.39
CA PRO A 495 -15.66 -30.57 -10.68
C PRO A 495 -16.72 -29.48 -10.90
N GLU A 496 -16.50 -28.34 -10.28
CA GLU A 496 -17.31 -27.14 -10.49
C GLU A 496 -16.73 -26.27 -11.61
N SER A 497 -17.58 -25.79 -12.50
CA SER A 497 -17.16 -24.88 -13.56
C SER A 497 -18.13 -23.72 -13.72
N ILE A 498 -17.57 -22.53 -13.99
CA ILE A 498 -18.34 -21.31 -14.21
C ILE A 498 -17.79 -20.61 -15.47
N SER A 499 -18.68 -20.30 -16.42
CA SER A 499 -18.36 -19.51 -17.60
C SER A 499 -18.98 -18.13 -17.49
N LEU A 500 -18.16 -17.10 -17.44
CA LEU A 500 -18.56 -15.71 -17.33
C LEU A 500 -18.46 -15.01 -18.68
N HIS A 501 -19.47 -14.24 -19.00
CA HIS A 501 -19.46 -13.32 -20.14
C HIS A 501 -19.92 -11.94 -19.69
N ARG A 502 -19.24 -10.89 -20.13
CA ARG A 502 -19.61 -9.50 -19.85
C ARG A 502 -19.49 -8.64 -21.11
N ASN A 503 -20.56 -7.94 -21.41
CA ASN A 503 -20.65 -6.96 -22.49
C ASN A 503 -20.53 -5.56 -21.90
N VAL A 504 -19.67 -4.71 -22.46
CA VAL A 504 -19.43 -3.36 -21.96
C VAL A 504 -19.49 -2.35 -23.10
N GLY A 505 -20.43 -1.42 -23.02
CA GLY A 505 -20.49 -0.24 -23.88
C GLY A 505 -19.60 0.88 -23.35
N LEU A 506 -18.86 1.53 -24.22
CA LEU A 506 -17.95 2.63 -23.91
C LEU A 506 -18.36 3.86 -24.70
N ALA A 507 -18.46 5.02 -24.04
CA ALA A 507 -18.68 6.31 -24.69
C ALA A 507 -17.87 7.39 -24.02
N GLY A 508 -17.40 8.37 -24.79
CA GLY A 508 -16.62 9.46 -24.24
C GLY A 508 -16.67 10.71 -25.09
N LEU A 509 -16.42 11.84 -24.45
CA LEU A 509 -16.34 13.15 -25.06
C LEU A 509 -15.15 13.90 -24.50
N VAL A 510 -14.35 14.50 -25.37
CA VAL A 510 -13.25 15.40 -24.97
C VAL A 510 -13.45 16.74 -25.68
N PHE A 511 -13.59 17.79 -24.88
CA PHE A 511 -13.65 19.17 -25.37
C PHE A 511 -12.43 19.94 -24.90
N ARG A 512 -11.72 20.59 -25.81
CA ARG A 512 -10.51 21.39 -25.53
C ARG A 512 -10.66 22.80 -26.09
N LEU A 513 -10.56 23.76 -25.21
CA LEU A 513 -10.40 25.14 -25.60
C LEU A 513 -8.95 25.55 -25.31
N PRO A 514 -8.07 25.69 -26.33
CA PRO A 514 -6.64 25.89 -26.13
C PRO A 514 -6.35 27.00 -25.13
N LYS A 515 -5.46 26.71 -24.16
CA LYS A 515 -5.05 27.59 -23.07
C LYS A 515 -6.14 27.99 -22.07
N LYS A 516 -7.40 27.63 -22.28
CA LYS A 516 -8.50 28.07 -21.39
C LYS A 516 -9.23 26.94 -20.68
N ALA A 517 -9.57 25.86 -21.38
CA ALA A 517 -10.37 24.80 -20.76
C ALA A 517 -10.14 23.44 -21.41
N ASP A 518 -10.16 22.41 -20.60
CA ASP A 518 -10.24 21.00 -21.00
C ASP A 518 -11.39 20.35 -20.24
N LEU A 519 -12.24 19.62 -20.94
CA LEU A 519 -13.32 18.84 -20.35
C LEU A 519 -13.30 17.44 -20.95
N SER A 520 -13.36 16.41 -20.12
CA SER A 520 -13.53 15.03 -20.55
C SER A 520 -14.66 14.35 -19.80
N LEU A 521 -15.50 13.63 -20.52
CA LEU A 521 -16.55 12.78 -19.99
C LEU A 521 -16.32 11.38 -20.53
N ASP A 522 -16.24 10.40 -19.66
CA ASP A 522 -16.19 8.97 -19.99
C ASP A 522 -17.34 8.25 -19.30
N PHE A 523 -17.99 7.39 -20.05
CA PHE A 523 -19.10 6.55 -19.62
C PHE A 523 -18.81 5.09 -19.97
N GLU A 524 -19.03 4.19 -19.03
CA GLU A 524 -19.01 2.75 -19.23
C GLU A 524 -20.29 2.13 -18.66
N ALA A 525 -20.89 1.19 -19.37
CA ALA A 525 -21.97 0.35 -18.86
C ALA A 525 -21.70 -1.10 -19.22
N GLY A 526 -21.66 -1.96 -18.22
CA GLY A 526 -21.37 -3.38 -18.36
C GLY A 526 -22.49 -4.24 -17.83
N GLN A 527 -22.77 -5.34 -18.53
CA GLN A 527 -23.73 -6.37 -18.14
C GLN A 527 -23.09 -7.75 -18.27
N GLY A 528 -23.14 -8.51 -17.16
CA GLY A 528 -22.64 -9.89 -17.09
C GLY A 528 -23.75 -10.92 -17.01
N ASN A 529 -23.41 -12.18 -17.22
CA ASN A 529 -24.34 -13.31 -17.06
C ASN A 529 -24.28 -13.93 -15.66
N GLN A 530 -23.11 -13.91 -15.03
CA GLN A 530 -22.86 -14.47 -13.69
C GLN A 530 -21.55 -13.96 -13.11
N VAL A 531 -21.26 -14.31 -11.85
CA VAL A 531 -20.07 -13.91 -11.08
C VAL A 531 -19.46 -15.10 -10.36
N TYR A 532 -18.18 -15.01 -10.03
CA TYR A 532 -17.46 -16.02 -9.25
C TYR A 532 -17.69 -15.88 -7.74
N SER A 533 -17.77 -14.65 -7.26
CA SER A 533 -17.94 -14.36 -5.84
C SER A 533 -19.10 -13.41 -5.59
N ARG A 534 -19.56 -13.35 -4.35
CA ARG A 534 -20.66 -12.47 -3.93
C ARG A 534 -20.37 -10.99 -4.20
N THR A 535 -19.13 -10.59 -4.05
CA THR A 535 -18.70 -9.19 -4.20
C THR A 535 -18.16 -8.86 -5.58
N ASP A 536 -18.23 -9.81 -6.53
CA ASP A 536 -17.82 -9.55 -7.91
C ASP A 536 -18.86 -8.73 -8.66
N ILE A 537 -18.40 -8.04 -9.70
CA ILE A 537 -19.21 -7.11 -10.49
C ILE A 537 -19.99 -7.91 -11.54
N LEU A 538 -21.32 -7.95 -11.44
CA LEU A 538 -22.20 -8.47 -12.48
C LEU A 538 -22.56 -7.35 -13.46
N ASP A 539 -23.35 -6.40 -13.00
CA ASP A 539 -23.81 -5.25 -13.76
C ASP A 539 -23.21 -3.98 -13.16
N TYR A 540 -22.77 -3.05 -14.00
CA TYR A 540 -22.23 -1.80 -13.51
C TYR A 540 -22.42 -0.62 -14.44
N ARG A 541 -22.41 0.57 -13.85
CA ARG A 541 -22.34 1.86 -14.54
C ARG A 541 -21.19 2.66 -13.94
N LYS A 542 -20.40 3.27 -14.81
CA LYS A 542 -19.27 4.08 -14.39
C LYS A 542 -19.24 5.37 -15.21
N VAL A 543 -19.18 6.49 -14.50
CA VAL A 543 -19.08 7.83 -15.09
C VAL A 543 -17.85 8.51 -14.55
N ARG A 544 -17.07 9.14 -15.42
CA ARG A 544 -15.98 10.00 -15.04
C ARG A 544 -16.09 11.31 -15.80
N LEU A 545 -16.20 12.41 -15.08
CA LEU A 545 -16.13 13.77 -15.61
C LEU A 545 -14.90 14.45 -15.04
N ARG A 546 -14.10 15.08 -15.90
CA ARG A 546 -12.95 15.87 -15.48
C ARG A 546 -12.97 17.19 -16.24
N GLY A 547 -12.77 18.26 -15.51
CA GLY A 547 -12.69 19.60 -16.07
C GLY A 547 -11.49 20.35 -15.54
N ARG A 548 -10.82 21.09 -16.43
CA ARG A 548 -9.78 22.05 -16.09
C ARG A 548 -10.11 23.34 -16.76
N TYR A 549 -10.06 24.44 -16.02
CA TYR A 549 -10.37 25.78 -16.51
C TYR A 549 -9.34 26.80 -16.04
N HIS A 550 -8.80 27.56 -16.98
CA HIS A 550 -7.87 28.66 -16.75
C HIS A 550 -8.54 29.96 -17.19
N PRO A 551 -9.32 30.61 -16.33
CA PRO A 551 -9.93 31.91 -16.67
C PRO A 551 -8.88 32.98 -16.90
N TRP A 552 -7.79 32.92 -16.10
CA TRP A 552 -6.66 33.82 -16.15
C TRP A 552 -5.35 33.05 -15.98
N GLU A 553 -4.22 33.59 -16.40
CA GLU A 553 -2.91 32.94 -16.28
C GLU A 553 -2.52 32.61 -14.84
N PHE A 554 -3.04 33.35 -13.87
CA PHE A 554 -2.76 33.19 -12.45
C PHE A 554 -3.76 32.27 -11.73
N LEU A 555 -4.83 31.80 -12.38
CA LEU A 555 -5.86 30.98 -11.76
C LEU A 555 -6.13 29.72 -12.55
N THR A 556 -5.97 28.58 -11.88
CA THR A 556 -6.36 27.26 -12.38
C THR A 556 -7.45 26.67 -11.51
N ILE A 557 -8.51 26.21 -12.12
CA ILE A 557 -9.61 25.50 -11.49
C ILE A 557 -9.67 24.10 -12.09
N ASN A 558 -9.65 23.08 -11.25
CA ASN A 558 -9.90 21.70 -11.67
C ASN A 558 -11.12 21.17 -10.94
N GLY A 559 -11.91 20.36 -11.62
CA GLY A 559 -13.02 19.65 -11.05
C GLY A 559 -13.10 18.23 -11.57
N SER A 560 -13.49 17.29 -10.73
CA SER A 560 -13.79 15.94 -11.18
C SER A 560 -15.02 15.39 -10.49
N PHE A 561 -15.71 14.52 -11.20
CA PHE A 561 -16.80 13.69 -10.69
C PHE A 561 -16.56 12.25 -11.11
N PHE A 562 -16.78 11.34 -10.18
CA PHE A 562 -16.68 9.90 -10.39
C PHE A 562 -17.94 9.23 -9.81
N LEU A 563 -18.51 8.31 -10.58
CA LEU A 563 -19.55 7.41 -10.14
C LEU A 563 -19.17 5.99 -10.55
N LEU A 564 -19.22 5.08 -9.62
CA LEU A 564 -19.28 3.65 -9.85
C LEU A 564 -20.47 3.09 -9.11
N ASP A 565 -21.38 2.51 -9.85
CA ASP A 565 -22.58 1.87 -9.36
C ASP A 565 -22.58 0.45 -9.90
N HIS A 566 -22.54 -0.56 -9.02
CA HIS A 566 -22.56 -1.95 -9.45
C HIS A 566 -23.44 -2.79 -8.52
N GLU A 567 -24.02 -3.80 -9.09
CA GLU A 567 -24.94 -4.69 -8.41
C GLU A 567 -24.75 -6.14 -8.86
N ASN A 568 -25.13 -7.03 -7.96
CA ASN A 568 -25.28 -8.45 -8.22
C ASN A 568 -26.64 -8.87 -7.60
N PRO A 569 -27.75 -8.74 -8.38
CA PRO A 569 -29.11 -8.85 -7.85
C PRO A 569 -29.61 -10.29 -7.71
N ARG A 570 -28.73 -11.28 -7.58
CA ARG A 570 -29.14 -12.67 -7.34
C ARG A 570 -29.85 -12.78 -5.98
N SER A 571 -30.92 -13.56 -5.94
CA SER A 571 -31.80 -13.69 -4.76
C SER A 571 -31.08 -14.19 -3.50
N ASP A 572 -29.97 -14.91 -3.67
CA ASP A 572 -29.15 -15.47 -2.60
C ASP A 572 -27.94 -14.59 -2.23
N LEU A 573 -27.65 -13.56 -3.01
CA LEU A 573 -26.45 -12.75 -2.87
C LEU A 573 -26.73 -11.27 -2.67
N ASN A 574 -27.65 -10.69 -3.41
CA ASN A 574 -28.09 -9.30 -3.41
C ASN A 574 -27.01 -8.28 -2.96
N TYR A 575 -25.90 -8.26 -3.69
CA TYR A 575 -24.82 -7.33 -3.42
C TYR A 575 -25.04 -6.04 -4.19
N TYR A 576 -24.97 -4.93 -3.48
CA TYR A 576 -25.04 -3.58 -4.03
C TYR A 576 -23.85 -2.76 -3.55
N PHE A 577 -23.23 -2.05 -4.48
CA PHE A 577 -22.13 -1.14 -4.16
C PHE A 577 -22.25 0.13 -4.99
N GLN A 578 -22.12 1.28 -4.32
CA GLN A 578 -22.06 2.58 -4.98
C GLN A 578 -20.95 3.42 -4.38
N ASN A 579 -20.14 4.02 -5.26
CA ASN A 579 -19.11 4.98 -4.90
C ASN A 579 -19.26 6.24 -5.75
N ARG A 580 -19.51 7.37 -5.12
CA ARG A 580 -19.58 8.69 -5.75
C ARG A 580 -18.47 9.56 -5.18
N GLY A 581 -17.70 10.17 -6.07
CA GLY A 581 -16.63 11.07 -5.70
C GLY A 581 -16.74 12.42 -6.42
N TYR A 582 -16.52 13.48 -5.66
CA TYR A 582 -16.41 14.84 -6.18
C TYR A 582 -15.08 15.40 -5.75
N SER A 583 -14.36 16.06 -6.65
CA SER A 583 -13.18 16.82 -6.25
C SER A 583 -13.16 18.18 -6.95
N PHE A 584 -12.67 19.15 -6.24
CA PHE A 584 -12.45 20.50 -6.71
C PHE A 584 -11.10 21.00 -6.21
N SER A 585 -10.30 21.58 -7.09
CA SER A 585 -9.07 22.24 -6.68
C SER A 585 -8.93 23.60 -7.36
N LEU A 586 -8.40 24.56 -6.62
CA LEU A 586 -8.13 25.91 -7.06
C LEU A 586 -6.67 26.22 -6.77
N SER A 587 -5.93 26.63 -7.80
CA SER A 587 -4.56 27.08 -7.66
C SER A 587 -4.44 28.53 -8.13
N LEU A 588 -3.93 29.37 -7.23
CA LEU A 588 -3.78 30.81 -7.44
C LEU A 588 -2.28 31.17 -7.38
N THR A 589 -1.74 31.68 -8.49
CA THR A 589 -0.32 32.02 -8.63
C THR A 589 -0.14 33.43 -9.22
N PRO A 590 -0.58 34.51 -8.53
CA PRO A 590 -0.47 35.86 -9.03
C PRO A 590 1.00 36.21 -9.29
N ALA A 591 1.25 36.96 -10.38
CA ALA A 591 2.59 37.33 -10.84
C ALA A 591 3.57 36.12 -10.98
N GLY A 592 3.03 34.94 -11.45
CA GLY A 592 3.80 33.70 -11.60
C GLY A 592 4.28 33.09 -10.29
N GLY A 593 3.56 33.32 -9.18
CA GLY A 593 3.88 32.71 -7.87
C GLY A 593 5.08 33.35 -7.15
N LYS A 594 5.57 34.53 -7.64
CA LYS A 594 6.76 35.17 -7.06
C LYS A 594 6.57 35.61 -5.63
N ARG A 595 5.36 35.99 -5.21
CA ARG A 595 5.05 36.48 -3.86
C ARG A 595 4.05 35.60 -3.11
N VAL A 596 3.08 35.08 -3.81
CA VAL A 596 1.98 34.32 -3.23
C VAL A 596 1.68 33.13 -4.13
N THR A 597 1.54 31.95 -3.51
CA THR A 597 0.92 30.77 -4.13
C THR A 597 -0.10 30.25 -3.15
N ALA A 598 -1.35 30.07 -3.59
CA ALA A 598 -2.41 29.52 -2.80
C ALA A 598 -3.04 28.33 -3.52
N ASN A 599 -3.20 27.20 -2.82
CA ASN A 599 -3.91 26.05 -3.30
C ASN A 599 -5.01 25.69 -2.31
N LEU A 600 -6.22 25.53 -2.85
CA LEU A 600 -7.39 25.04 -2.12
C LEU A 600 -7.85 23.75 -2.78
N ASP A 601 -8.00 22.70 -1.99
CA ASP A 601 -8.48 21.41 -2.43
C ASP A 601 -9.70 21.01 -1.59
N TYR A 602 -10.71 20.47 -2.24
CA TYR A 602 -11.86 19.88 -1.60
C TYR A 602 -12.25 18.60 -2.33
N SER A 603 -12.54 17.56 -1.57
CA SER A 603 -13.16 16.35 -2.10
C SER A 603 -14.24 15.81 -1.16
N ARG A 604 -15.24 15.19 -1.77
CA ARG A 604 -16.28 14.44 -1.08
C ARG A 604 -16.38 13.05 -1.68
N GLY A 605 -16.43 12.04 -0.82
CA GLY A 605 -16.69 10.67 -1.17
C GLY A 605 -17.95 10.18 -0.47
N ASP A 606 -18.83 9.53 -1.22
CA ASP A 606 -20.04 8.88 -0.71
C ASP A 606 -19.99 7.42 -1.14
N LEU A 607 -19.88 6.51 -0.16
CA LEU A 607 -19.76 5.09 -0.37
C LEU A 607 -20.88 4.34 0.34
N THR A 608 -21.52 3.47 -0.41
CA THR A 608 -22.59 2.59 0.04
C THR A 608 -22.24 1.17 -0.36
N SER A 609 -22.30 0.23 0.56
CA SER A 609 -22.14 -1.20 0.30
C SER A 609 -23.13 -2.00 1.13
N ASP A 610 -23.91 -2.85 0.48
CA ASP A 610 -24.85 -3.76 1.09
C ASP A 610 -24.58 -5.17 0.59
N ILE A 611 -24.49 -6.13 1.50
CA ILE A 611 -24.28 -7.54 1.16
C ILE A 611 -25.07 -8.44 2.11
N ILE A 612 -25.81 -9.38 1.54
CA ILE A 612 -26.46 -10.44 2.31
C ILE A 612 -25.42 -11.51 2.62
N TYR A 613 -25.37 -11.96 3.85
CA TYR A 613 -24.55 -13.10 4.29
C TYR A 613 -25.38 -14.04 5.15
N ILE A 614 -24.97 -15.30 5.21
CA ILE A 614 -25.60 -16.31 6.05
C ILE A 614 -24.82 -16.40 7.36
N ILE A 615 -25.50 -16.25 8.49
CA ILE A 615 -24.92 -16.48 9.81
C ILE A 615 -24.75 -17.98 9.97
N PRO A 616 -23.50 -18.53 10.04
CA PRO A 616 -23.27 -19.97 10.02
C PRO A 616 -23.96 -20.72 11.17
N GLN A 617 -23.99 -20.10 12.35
CA GLN A 617 -24.57 -20.71 13.56
C GLN A 617 -26.11 -20.79 13.54
N LEU A 618 -26.74 -19.87 12.83
CA LEU A 618 -28.21 -19.75 12.78
C LEU A 618 -28.79 -20.20 11.44
N LEU A 619 -27.96 -20.33 10.41
CA LEU A 619 -28.34 -20.58 9.02
C LEU A 619 -29.40 -19.58 8.51
N THR A 620 -29.40 -18.37 9.07
CA THR A 620 -30.30 -17.28 8.69
C THR A 620 -29.58 -16.23 7.90
N PRO A 621 -30.19 -15.65 6.86
CA PRO A 621 -29.61 -14.53 6.16
C PRO A 621 -29.66 -13.27 7.01
N ASP A 622 -28.59 -12.50 6.98
CA ASP A 622 -28.49 -11.16 7.53
C ASP A 622 -27.83 -10.22 6.51
N THR A 623 -27.96 -8.92 6.70
CA THR A 623 -27.40 -7.92 5.79
C THR A 623 -26.31 -7.11 6.48
N SER A 624 -25.10 -7.21 5.97
CA SER A 624 -24.04 -6.27 6.31
C SER A 624 -24.16 -5.04 5.42
N PHE A 625 -24.14 -3.88 6.04
CA PHE A 625 -24.16 -2.61 5.32
C PHE A 625 -23.04 -1.71 5.79
N TYR A 626 -22.43 -1.00 4.84
CA TYR A 626 -21.45 0.03 5.10
C TYR A 626 -21.88 1.32 4.41
N ARG A 627 -21.82 2.42 5.15
CA ARG A 627 -22.13 3.77 4.68
C ARG A 627 -21.02 4.71 5.10
N GLU A 628 -20.54 5.51 4.18
CA GLU A 628 -19.57 6.55 4.46
C GLU A 628 -19.86 7.77 3.60
N ASP A 629 -19.95 8.94 4.25
CA ASP A 629 -19.94 10.26 3.61
C ASP A 629 -18.72 11.01 4.16
N SER A 630 -17.68 11.13 3.35
CA SER A 630 -16.40 11.69 3.75
C SER A 630 -16.13 13.01 3.03
N HIS A 631 -15.62 13.98 3.77
CA HIS A 631 -15.25 15.30 3.29
C HIS A 631 -13.77 15.53 3.61
N PHE A 632 -13.00 15.89 2.62
CA PHE A 632 -11.63 16.33 2.77
C PHE A 632 -11.52 17.78 2.29
N GLY A 633 -10.90 18.65 3.11
CA GLY A 633 -10.55 20.02 2.75
C GLY A 633 -9.07 20.28 2.98
N GLY A 634 -8.42 20.94 2.06
CA GLY A 634 -7.01 21.30 2.14
C GLY A 634 -6.75 22.74 1.70
N LEU A 635 -6.04 23.52 2.50
CA LEU A 635 -5.54 24.85 2.14
C LEU A 635 -4.03 24.87 2.32
N ASN A 636 -3.31 25.35 1.31
CA ASN A 636 -1.87 25.60 1.36
C ASN A 636 -1.59 26.99 0.83
N LEU A 637 -0.87 27.78 1.61
CA LEU A 637 -0.53 29.16 1.31
C LEU A 637 0.97 29.36 1.48
N ASP A 638 1.67 29.67 0.40
CA ASP A 638 3.08 30.04 0.39
C ASP A 638 3.20 31.55 0.16
N LEU A 639 3.81 32.23 1.12
CA LEU A 639 3.99 33.68 1.11
C LEU A 639 5.47 34.06 1.16
N ARG A 640 5.89 34.93 0.29
CA ARG A 640 7.16 35.66 0.43
C ARG A 640 6.86 37.01 1.07
N VAL A 641 7.12 37.11 2.40
CA VAL A 641 6.64 38.23 3.21
C VAL A 641 7.54 39.44 3.08
N ILE A 642 8.83 39.34 3.45
CA ILE A 642 9.79 40.44 3.43
C ILE A 642 11.10 39.91 2.86
N GLY A 643 11.63 40.57 1.83
CA GLY A 643 12.90 40.19 1.20
C GLY A 643 12.88 38.74 0.71
N ARG A 644 13.60 37.84 1.42
CA ARG A 644 13.73 36.42 1.09
C ARG A 644 13.02 35.47 2.08
N VAL A 645 12.35 36.02 3.12
CA VAL A 645 11.64 35.22 4.11
C VAL A 645 10.38 34.61 3.48
N ARG A 646 10.22 33.28 3.64
CA ARG A 646 9.05 32.52 3.17
C ARG A 646 8.26 32.02 4.36
N LEU A 647 6.95 32.16 4.31
CA LEU A 647 5.99 31.63 5.26
C LEU A 647 5.10 30.63 4.54
N ASN A 648 5.00 29.43 5.07
CA ASN A 648 4.16 28.35 4.56
C ASN A 648 3.06 28.08 5.59
N LEU A 649 1.81 28.27 5.22
CA LEU A 649 0.65 27.96 6.04
C LEU A 649 -0.16 26.86 5.40
N GLY A 650 -0.63 25.92 6.18
CA GLY A 650 -1.47 24.83 5.69
C GLY A 650 -2.54 24.44 6.69
N TYR A 651 -3.65 23.96 6.19
CA TYR A 651 -4.71 23.35 6.97
C TYR A 651 -5.31 22.21 6.19
N GLY A 652 -5.32 21.03 6.80
CA GLY A 652 -6.01 19.84 6.31
C GLY A 652 -7.12 19.46 7.25
N VAL A 653 -8.26 19.06 6.73
CA VAL A 653 -9.38 18.51 7.48
C VAL A 653 -9.96 17.32 6.76
N LEU A 654 -10.16 16.22 7.47
CA LEU A 654 -10.96 15.08 7.04
C LEU A 654 -12.10 14.91 8.03
N SER A 655 -13.32 14.85 7.54
CA SER A 655 -14.52 14.54 8.34
C SER A 655 -15.31 13.46 7.63
N SER A 656 -15.63 12.38 8.33
CA SER A 656 -16.51 11.34 7.80
C SER A 656 -17.69 11.10 8.72
N ASN A 657 -18.81 10.72 8.11
CA ASN A 657 -20.03 10.30 8.78
C ASN A 657 -20.48 8.96 8.20
N GLY A 658 -21.23 8.19 8.97
CA GLY A 658 -21.72 6.88 8.53
C GLY A 658 -21.40 5.78 9.51
N SER A 659 -21.00 4.62 8.99
CA SER A 659 -20.69 3.44 9.81
C SER A 659 -19.54 3.67 10.77
N ARG A 660 -18.56 4.51 10.39
CA ARG A 660 -17.47 4.95 11.25
C ARG A 660 -17.25 6.46 11.07
N SER A 661 -17.64 7.24 12.08
CA SER A 661 -17.56 8.71 12.00
C SER A 661 -16.26 9.20 12.61
N THR A 662 -15.45 9.90 11.81
CA THR A 662 -14.14 10.41 12.22
C THR A 662 -13.97 11.89 11.88
N ASN A 663 -13.18 12.61 12.70
CA ASN A 663 -12.71 13.95 12.38
C ASN A 663 -11.20 14.02 12.57
N TYR A 664 -10.50 14.60 11.62
CA TYR A 664 -9.06 14.72 11.66
C TYR A 664 -8.61 16.09 11.16
N HIS A 665 -8.00 16.89 12.01
CA HIS A 665 -7.53 18.25 11.74
C HIS A 665 -6.02 18.32 11.75
N GLN A 666 -5.44 19.01 10.76
CA GLN A 666 -4.00 19.11 10.55
C GLN A 666 -3.57 20.54 10.18
N PRO A 667 -3.65 21.53 11.07
CA PRO A 667 -3.04 22.83 10.84
C PRO A 667 -1.51 22.73 10.85
N ARG A 668 -0.86 23.51 9.99
CA ARG A 668 0.60 23.63 9.93
C ARG A 668 1.04 25.05 9.62
N ALA A 669 2.16 25.44 10.18
CA ALA A 669 2.81 26.72 9.90
C ALA A 669 4.33 26.52 9.83
N GLY A 670 4.94 27.01 8.77
CA GLY A 670 6.38 26.90 8.56
C GLY A 670 6.98 28.24 8.14
N ILE A 671 8.23 28.47 8.52
CA ILE A 671 9.01 29.65 8.14
C ILE A 671 10.38 29.24 7.63
N VAL A 672 10.82 29.89 6.57
CA VAL A 672 12.17 29.74 6.02
C VAL A 672 12.82 31.12 5.98
N ILE A 673 13.92 31.26 6.72
CA ILE A 673 14.67 32.51 6.86
C ILE A 673 16.07 32.32 6.28
N PRO A 674 16.40 32.90 5.11
CA PRO A 674 17.76 32.88 4.60
C PRO A 674 18.71 33.69 5.48
N ILE A 675 19.71 33.02 6.06
CA ILE A 675 20.76 33.64 6.89
C ILE A 675 21.88 34.17 5.97
N THR A 676 22.26 33.34 5.01
CA THR A 676 23.24 33.70 3.97
C THR A 676 22.70 33.30 2.59
N LYS A 677 23.51 33.48 1.53
CA LYS A 677 23.15 32.96 0.19
C LYS A 677 23.08 31.43 0.16
N ARG A 678 23.77 30.75 1.10
CA ARG A 678 23.93 29.28 1.14
C ARG A 678 23.27 28.62 2.35
N VAL A 679 22.88 29.38 3.36
CA VAL A 679 22.30 28.83 4.61
C VAL A 679 20.99 29.48 4.91
N SER A 680 19.97 28.67 5.16
CA SER A 680 18.65 29.10 5.59
C SER A 680 18.26 28.39 6.89
N TRP A 681 17.63 29.11 7.80
CA TRP A 681 16.92 28.54 8.93
C TRP A 681 15.54 28.07 8.47
N THR A 682 15.17 26.84 8.88
CA THR A 682 13.82 26.27 8.64
C THR A 682 13.18 25.94 9.96
N SER A 683 11.93 26.29 10.14
CA SER A 683 11.14 25.86 11.29
C SER A 683 9.71 25.56 10.86
N GLU A 684 9.12 24.51 11.39
CA GLU A 684 7.74 24.11 11.11
C GLU A 684 7.05 23.63 12.38
N TRP A 685 5.82 24.04 12.55
CA TRP A 685 4.88 23.52 13.52
C TRP A 685 3.76 22.79 12.80
N ARG A 686 3.38 21.60 13.31
CA ARG A 686 2.23 20.82 12.89
C ARG A 686 1.44 20.41 14.12
N TYR A 687 0.14 20.43 13.99
CA TYR A 687 -0.77 19.90 14.99
C TYR A 687 -1.64 18.82 14.38
N TYR A 688 -1.87 17.78 15.14
CA TYR A 688 -2.74 16.66 14.80
C TYR A 688 -3.82 16.53 15.85
N ASP A 689 -5.08 16.52 15.42
CA ASP A 689 -6.26 16.32 16.28
C ASP A 689 -7.17 15.31 15.59
N TYR A 690 -7.17 14.09 16.08
CA TYR A 690 -7.99 12.99 15.59
C TYR A 690 -9.03 12.65 16.64
N SER A 691 -10.28 12.47 16.20
CA SER A 691 -11.37 12.01 17.05
C SER A 691 -12.31 11.09 16.30
N GLU A 692 -12.82 10.09 17.01
CA GLU A 692 -13.77 9.13 16.49
C GLU A 692 -14.96 8.96 17.42
N LYS A 693 -16.19 8.93 16.87
CA LYS A 693 -17.40 8.87 17.68
C LYS A 693 -17.68 7.48 18.24
N ALA A 694 -17.32 6.42 17.53
CA ALA A 694 -17.58 5.04 17.95
C ALA A 694 -16.59 4.57 19.03
N TYR A 695 -15.33 5.01 18.95
CA TYR A 695 -14.24 4.55 19.78
C TYR A 695 -13.41 5.73 20.30
N SER A 696 -13.98 6.54 21.21
CA SER A 696 -13.33 7.73 21.76
C SER A 696 -12.00 7.44 22.47
N PHE A 697 -11.72 6.20 22.84
CA PHE A 697 -10.42 5.78 23.37
C PHE A 697 -9.30 5.77 22.30
N GLU A 698 -9.64 5.89 21.03
CA GLU A 698 -8.70 6.06 19.92
C GLU A 698 -8.35 7.53 19.65
N ASP A 699 -9.05 8.49 20.26
CA ASP A 699 -8.77 9.91 20.08
C ASP A 699 -7.32 10.23 20.45
N PHE A 700 -6.67 11.07 19.66
CA PHE A 700 -5.35 11.60 20.02
C PHE A 700 -5.15 13.04 19.55
N ARG A 701 -4.23 13.73 20.24
CA ARG A 701 -3.75 15.08 19.89
C ARG A 701 -2.24 15.13 20.04
N ASN A 702 -1.56 15.80 19.12
CA ASN A 702 -0.11 15.96 19.20
C ASN A 702 0.36 17.21 18.48
N HIS A 703 1.39 17.88 19.05
CA HIS A 703 2.12 18.95 18.41
C HIS A 703 3.50 18.45 18.00
N LEU A 704 3.87 18.70 16.75
CA LEU A 704 5.22 18.50 16.26
C LEU A 704 5.85 19.85 15.94
N ILE A 705 7.04 20.06 16.44
CA ILE A 705 7.85 21.25 16.15
C ILE A 705 9.16 20.78 15.56
N THR A 706 9.54 21.34 14.43
CA THR A 706 10.84 21.10 13.81
C THR A 706 11.62 22.40 13.69
N ALA A 707 12.92 22.34 13.90
CA ALA A 707 13.83 23.44 13.57
C ALA A 707 15.11 22.86 12.98
N GLY A 708 15.65 23.53 11.97
CA GLY A 708 16.81 23.03 11.25
C GLY A 708 17.53 24.08 10.44
N LEU A 709 18.60 23.64 9.80
CA LEU A 709 19.40 24.41 8.86
C LEU A 709 19.37 23.72 7.49
N GLN A 710 19.07 24.50 6.49
CA GLN A 710 19.18 24.08 5.09
C GLN A 710 20.43 24.72 4.48
N PHE A 711 21.33 23.91 4.01
CA PHE A 711 22.53 24.31 3.28
C PHE A 711 22.29 24.13 1.78
N SER A 712 22.66 25.14 0.98
CA SER A 712 22.54 25.10 -0.50
C SER A 712 23.90 25.37 -1.11
N TYR A 713 24.30 24.54 -2.05
CA TYR A 713 25.60 24.65 -2.73
C TYR A 713 25.40 24.85 -4.23
#